data_ac732f9c04ba90d240d519dbc574ec61
#
_entry.id   ac732f9c04ba90d240d519dbc574ec61
#
_cell.length_a   1.000
_cell.length_b   1.000
_cell.length_c   1.000
_cell.angle_alpha   90.00
_cell.angle_beta   90.00
_cell.angle_gamma   90.00
#
_symmetry.space_group_name_H-M   'P 1'
#
loop_
_entity.id
_entity.type
_entity.pdbx_description
1 polymer ?
#
loop_
_entity_poly.entity_id
_entity_poly.type
_entity_poly.pdbx_seq_one_letter_code
_entity_poly.pdbx_strand_id
1 'polypeptide(L)'
;MSSWFGSSSSASIKMIVTNTPSQDLALTNFAFCSPSDLSNFAVPGSNKLYLALVGDAFVFSLSGHETIRSGHIALNSIQRRWVKVSSAESISVTRFLPPENFNLALLTLELDFIKRGSRSEQVDAVQLANQLRKRFINQVMTVGQKVLFEYHGNNYNFTVSQAAVEGQENSKSLERGMVSDDTYIVFETARDSGIKVVNQREAATSNIFKQKEFNLESLGIGGLSAEFADIFRRAFASRVFPPHVTSKLGIKHVKGMLLYGPPGTGKTLMARQIGKILNGKEPKIVNGPEVLSKFVGETEKNVRDLFADAEQEQRSRGDESDLHVIIFDEIDAICKSRGSTRDGTGVHDSIVNQLLTKIDGVESLNNVLLIGMTNRKDMLDEALLRPGRLEVQVEISLPDENGRLQILQIHTNKMKENSFLAPDINLQELAARTKNYSGAELEGVVKSAVSYALNRQLSLEDLTKPVEEENIKVTMDDFLNALHEVIPAFGASTDDLERCRLHGMVDCGDRHKHIYQRAMLLVEQVKVSKGSPLVTCLLEGSRGSGKTALAATVGIDSDFPYVKIVSAETMIGLHESTKCAQIIKVFEDAYRSPLSVIVLDDIERLLEYVSIGPRFSNLISQTLLVLLKRLPPKGKKLMVIGTTSEVDFLESIGFCDIFSVTYHVPTLNTNDAKKVLEQLNVFADEDIDAAAEVLGDMPIRKLYMLIEMAAQGEQGGSAEAIFSGKEKIKISHFFDCLQDVVRI
;
A
#
# COMPACT_ATOMS: atom_id res chain seq x y z
N MET A 1 -19.22 -25.11 -16.33
CA MET A 1 -19.73 -25.65 -17.61
C MET A 1 -21.15 -25.13 -17.78
N SER A 2 -21.51 -24.62 -18.93
CA SER A 2 -22.85 -24.08 -19.30
C SER A 2 -23.08 -22.60 -19.00
N SER A 3 -22.69 -21.72 -19.95
CA SER A 3 -23.44 -20.49 -20.26
C SER A 3 -22.94 -19.70 -21.49
N TRP A 4 -22.29 -20.35 -22.46
CA TRP A 4 -21.83 -19.69 -23.71
C TRP A 4 -22.42 -20.32 -24.99
N PHE A 5 -23.51 -21.03 -24.88
CA PHE A 5 -24.32 -21.41 -25.99
C PHE A 5 -25.59 -20.56 -26.00
N GLY A 6 -25.49 -19.38 -26.61
CA GLY A 6 -26.66 -18.63 -27.04
C GLY A 6 -27.48 -19.54 -27.99
N SER A 7 -28.60 -20.05 -27.51
CA SER A 7 -29.52 -20.87 -28.22
C SER A 7 -30.28 -20.04 -29.28
N SER A 8 -29.65 -19.83 -30.44
CA SER A 8 -30.40 -19.69 -31.71
C SER A 8 -29.97 -20.87 -32.55
N SER A 9 -30.89 -21.79 -32.83
CA SER A 9 -30.71 -22.97 -33.67
C SER A 9 -30.36 -22.56 -35.11
N SER A 10 -29.08 -22.22 -35.35
CA SER A 10 -28.58 -22.12 -36.73
C SER A 10 -28.48 -23.53 -37.27
N ALA A 11 -29.25 -23.85 -38.33
CA ALA A 11 -29.24 -25.15 -38.95
C ALA A 11 -27.80 -25.52 -39.39
N SER A 12 -27.29 -26.63 -38.83
CA SER A 12 -26.00 -27.20 -39.24
C SER A 12 -26.16 -27.80 -40.65
N ILE A 13 -25.29 -27.37 -41.56
CA ILE A 13 -25.26 -27.87 -42.94
C ILE A 13 -24.07 -28.84 -43.04
N LYS A 14 -24.33 -30.07 -43.50
CA LYS A 14 -23.25 -31.03 -43.82
C LYS A 14 -22.68 -30.68 -45.21
N MET A 15 -21.37 -30.43 -45.26
CA MET A 15 -20.65 -30.09 -46.48
C MET A 15 -19.49 -31.07 -46.73
N ILE A 16 -19.20 -31.37 -47.98
CA ILE A 16 -18.10 -32.24 -48.38
C ILE A 16 -16.83 -31.39 -48.56
N VAL A 17 -15.73 -31.80 -47.93
CA VAL A 17 -14.45 -31.09 -48.00
C VAL A 17 -13.77 -31.32 -49.33
N THR A 18 -13.38 -30.24 -50.01
CA THR A 18 -12.63 -30.25 -51.28
C THR A 18 -11.35 -29.42 -51.18
N ASN A 19 -10.49 -29.53 -52.18
CA ASN A 19 -9.29 -28.69 -52.27
C ASN A 19 -9.63 -27.28 -52.76
N THR A 20 -8.81 -26.30 -52.39
CA THR A 20 -8.89 -24.93 -52.91
C THR A 20 -8.67 -24.94 -54.45
N PRO A 21 -9.42 -24.11 -55.24
CA PRO A 21 -9.34 -24.13 -56.68
C PRO A 21 -7.98 -23.73 -57.27
N SER A 22 -7.22 -22.87 -56.61
CA SER A 22 -5.87 -22.45 -57.03
C SER A 22 -4.91 -22.28 -55.86
N GLN A 23 -3.60 -22.23 -56.16
CA GLN A 23 -2.56 -21.98 -55.13
C GLN A 23 -2.65 -20.56 -54.57
N ASP A 24 -2.98 -19.57 -55.38
CA ASP A 24 -3.10 -18.18 -54.94
C ASP A 24 -4.25 -18.01 -53.95
N LEU A 25 -5.34 -18.70 -54.13
CA LEU A 25 -6.48 -18.72 -53.22
C LEU A 25 -6.14 -19.43 -51.89
N ALA A 26 -5.24 -20.41 -51.91
CA ALA A 26 -4.78 -21.06 -50.68
C ALA A 26 -3.99 -20.12 -49.72
N LEU A 27 -3.39 -19.05 -50.28
CA LEU A 27 -2.64 -18.05 -49.51
C LEU A 27 -3.55 -16.96 -48.89
N THR A 28 -4.85 -16.92 -49.22
CA THR A 28 -5.77 -15.90 -48.71
C THR A 28 -6.36 -16.21 -47.35
N ASN A 29 -6.18 -17.42 -46.85
CA ASN A 29 -6.74 -17.95 -45.60
C ASN A 29 -8.28 -18.03 -45.57
N PHE A 30 -8.97 -17.76 -46.70
CA PHE A 30 -10.42 -18.00 -46.82
C PHE A 30 -10.71 -19.48 -47.02
N ALA A 31 -11.83 -19.93 -46.51
CA ALA A 31 -12.48 -21.14 -46.97
C ALA A 31 -13.46 -20.76 -48.11
N PHE A 32 -13.64 -21.61 -49.11
CA PHE A 32 -14.48 -21.29 -50.25
C PHE A 32 -15.66 -22.23 -50.37
N CYS A 33 -16.82 -21.71 -50.77
CA CYS A 33 -18.01 -22.48 -51.07
C CYS A 33 -18.71 -21.98 -52.33
N SER A 34 -19.79 -22.65 -52.74
CA SER A 34 -20.61 -22.16 -53.86
C SER A 34 -21.24 -20.80 -53.53
N PRO A 35 -21.37 -19.87 -54.49
CA PRO A 35 -22.08 -18.62 -54.27
C PRO A 35 -23.52 -18.79 -53.79
N SER A 36 -24.20 -19.89 -54.14
CA SER A 36 -25.54 -20.22 -53.68
C SER A 36 -25.57 -20.57 -52.17
N ASP A 37 -24.54 -21.23 -51.67
CA ASP A 37 -24.46 -21.64 -50.26
C ASP A 37 -23.95 -20.53 -49.36
N LEU A 38 -23.21 -19.55 -49.91
CA LEU A 38 -22.58 -18.46 -49.19
C LEU A 38 -23.61 -17.61 -48.39
N SER A 39 -24.79 -17.42 -48.94
CA SER A 39 -25.87 -16.64 -48.29
C SER A 39 -26.28 -17.19 -46.92
N ASN A 40 -26.12 -18.51 -46.69
CA ASN A 40 -26.47 -19.17 -45.43
C ASN A 40 -25.54 -18.76 -44.29
N PHE A 41 -24.35 -18.20 -44.58
CA PHE A 41 -23.30 -17.86 -43.62
C PHE A 41 -23.12 -16.34 -43.43
N ALA A 42 -24.04 -15.53 -43.98
CA ALA A 42 -23.98 -14.07 -43.88
C ALA A 42 -24.16 -13.61 -42.44
N VAL A 43 -23.31 -12.68 -41.98
CA VAL A 43 -23.43 -12.03 -40.66
C VAL A 43 -24.42 -10.86 -40.77
N PRO A 44 -25.53 -10.85 -40.01
CA PRO A 44 -26.52 -9.79 -40.03
C PRO A 44 -25.92 -8.42 -39.73
N GLY A 45 -26.29 -7.38 -40.47
CA GLY A 45 -25.83 -6.01 -40.23
C GLY A 45 -24.45 -5.66 -40.81
N SER A 46 -23.74 -6.63 -41.43
CA SER A 46 -22.47 -6.38 -42.10
C SER A 46 -22.55 -6.62 -43.60
N ASN A 47 -22.11 -5.66 -44.42
CA ASN A 47 -22.01 -5.84 -45.85
C ASN A 47 -20.81 -6.73 -46.20
N LYS A 48 -21.08 -7.95 -46.70
CA LYS A 48 -20.08 -8.90 -47.23
C LYS A 48 -19.20 -9.64 -46.21
N LEU A 49 -19.64 -9.82 -44.98
CA LEU A 49 -18.94 -10.69 -44.02
C LEU A 49 -19.66 -12.04 -43.90
N TYR A 50 -18.94 -13.13 -44.23
CA TYR A 50 -19.45 -14.49 -44.16
C TYR A 50 -18.53 -15.31 -43.26
N LEU A 51 -19.06 -15.81 -42.11
CA LEU A 51 -18.30 -16.56 -41.12
C LEU A 51 -18.94 -17.91 -40.86
N ALA A 52 -18.12 -18.94 -40.88
CA ALA A 52 -18.57 -20.30 -40.63
C ALA A 52 -17.76 -20.96 -39.50
N LEU A 53 -18.48 -21.63 -38.59
CA LEU A 53 -17.92 -22.55 -37.61
C LEU A 53 -17.86 -23.94 -38.22
N VAL A 54 -16.68 -24.47 -38.42
CA VAL A 54 -16.42 -25.76 -39.09
C VAL A 54 -15.99 -26.77 -38.01
N GLY A 55 -16.73 -27.90 -37.93
CA GLY A 55 -16.45 -28.97 -36.98
C GLY A 55 -16.56 -28.54 -35.51
N ASP A 56 -17.48 -27.64 -35.18
CA ASP A 56 -17.84 -27.14 -33.86
C ASP A 56 -16.72 -26.39 -33.08
N ALA A 57 -15.51 -26.25 -33.67
CA ALA A 57 -14.38 -25.63 -33.01
C ALA A 57 -13.69 -24.52 -33.80
N PHE A 58 -13.70 -24.56 -35.13
CA PHE A 58 -12.86 -23.74 -35.99
C PHE A 58 -13.68 -22.71 -36.77
N VAL A 59 -13.31 -21.43 -36.65
CA VAL A 59 -14.01 -20.35 -37.39
C VAL A 59 -13.18 -19.93 -38.56
N PHE A 60 -13.80 -19.92 -39.75
CA PHE A 60 -13.21 -19.45 -41.02
C PHE A 60 -14.07 -18.35 -41.66
N SER A 61 -13.40 -17.40 -42.29
CA SER A 61 -14.05 -16.46 -43.20
C SER A 61 -14.30 -17.16 -44.56
N LEU A 62 -15.52 -17.05 -45.07
CA LEU A 62 -15.92 -17.68 -46.31
C LEU A 62 -15.92 -16.70 -47.49
N SER A 63 -15.63 -17.23 -48.66
CA SER A 63 -15.80 -16.54 -49.95
C SER A 63 -16.43 -17.47 -50.97
N GLY A 64 -17.26 -16.92 -51.87
CA GLY A 64 -17.89 -17.68 -52.94
C GLY A 64 -16.94 -17.88 -54.13
N HIS A 65 -16.95 -19.11 -54.72
CA HIS A 65 -16.22 -19.40 -55.93
C HIS A 65 -17.05 -20.29 -56.88
N GLU A 66 -17.15 -19.90 -58.13
CA GLU A 66 -18.06 -20.54 -59.14
C GLU A 66 -17.68 -21.98 -59.43
N THR A 67 -16.41 -22.38 -59.31
CA THR A 67 -15.99 -23.76 -59.59
C THR A 67 -16.35 -24.77 -58.49
N ILE A 68 -16.85 -24.29 -57.34
CA ILE A 68 -17.24 -25.16 -56.23
C ILE A 68 -18.70 -25.50 -56.31
N ARG A 69 -19.00 -26.80 -56.25
CA ARG A 69 -20.39 -27.29 -56.31
C ARG A 69 -21.13 -27.00 -55.01
N SER A 70 -22.44 -26.79 -55.08
CA SER A 70 -23.29 -26.65 -53.91
C SER A 70 -23.11 -27.88 -52.98
N GLY A 71 -23.13 -27.65 -51.67
CA GLY A 71 -22.86 -28.66 -50.64
C GLY A 71 -21.37 -29.02 -50.42
N HIS A 72 -20.45 -28.25 -51.05
CA HIS A 72 -19.02 -28.47 -50.86
C HIS A 72 -18.33 -27.25 -50.23
N ILE A 73 -17.33 -27.53 -49.36
CA ILE A 73 -16.47 -26.51 -48.77
C ILE A 73 -14.99 -26.81 -49.15
N ALA A 74 -14.33 -25.82 -49.73
CA ALA A 74 -12.93 -25.96 -50.11
C ALA A 74 -12.02 -25.39 -49.02
N LEU A 75 -11.14 -26.24 -48.51
CA LEU A 75 -10.14 -25.93 -47.50
C LEU A 75 -8.73 -26.19 -48.03
N ASN A 76 -7.78 -25.32 -47.73
CA ASN A 76 -6.38 -25.56 -48.08
C ASN A 76 -5.75 -26.68 -47.22
N SER A 77 -4.60 -27.16 -47.59
CA SER A 77 -3.93 -28.31 -46.90
C SER A 77 -3.62 -28.04 -45.42
N ILE A 78 -3.34 -26.79 -45.04
CA ILE A 78 -3.06 -26.41 -43.66
C ILE A 78 -4.35 -26.32 -42.84
N GLN A 79 -5.40 -25.71 -43.40
CA GLN A 79 -6.71 -25.66 -42.78
C GLN A 79 -7.27 -27.06 -42.54
N ARG A 80 -7.15 -27.99 -43.49
CA ARG A 80 -7.57 -29.39 -43.32
C ARG A 80 -6.82 -30.11 -42.23
N ARG A 81 -5.47 -29.91 -42.14
CA ARG A 81 -4.67 -30.49 -41.04
C ARG A 81 -5.08 -29.94 -39.70
N TRP A 82 -5.41 -28.65 -39.64
CA TRP A 82 -5.79 -27.98 -38.38
C TRP A 82 -7.16 -28.47 -37.90
N VAL A 83 -8.12 -28.61 -38.82
CA VAL A 83 -9.48 -29.15 -38.56
C VAL A 83 -9.46 -30.70 -38.43
N LYS A 84 -8.37 -31.37 -38.83
CA LYS A 84 -8.20 -32.83 -38.87
C LYS A 84 -9.18 -33.56 -39.76
N VAL A 85 -9.41 -33.03 -40.98
CA VAL A 85 -10.31 -33.63 -42.00
C VAL A 85 -9.57 -33.95 -43.29
N SER A 86 -9.99 -35.02 -43.95
CA SER A 86 -9.48 -35.45 -45.26
C SER A 86 -10.32 -34.88 -46.42
N SER A 87 -9.76 -34.88 -47.61
CA SER A 87 -10.53 -34.52 -48.82
C SER A 87 -11.60 -35.57 -49.04
N ALA A 88 -12.80 -35.13 -49.51
CA ALA A 88 -14.03 -35.90 -49.69
C ALA A 88 -14.74 -36.37 -48.41
N GLU A 89 -14.28 -35.93 -47.23
CA GLU A 89 -14.94 -36.18 -45.94
C GLU A 89 -16.08 -35.19 -45.73
N SER A 90 -17.16 -35.62 -45.06
CA SER A 90 -18.32 -34.77 -44.73
C SER A 90 -18.12 -34.13 -43.38
N ILE A 91 -18.23 -32.79 -43.31
CA ILE A 91 -18.07 -32.01 -42.08
C ILE A 91 -19.31 -31.12 -41.82
N SER A 92 -19.61 -30.92 -40.56
CA SER A 92 -20.66 -30.00 -40.11
C SER A 92 -20.16 -28.55 -40.22
N VAL A 93 -20.94 -27.69 -40.83
CA VAL A 93 -20.66 -26.27 -40.99
C VAL A 93 -21.87 -25.48 -40.52
N THR A 94 -21.68 -24.58 -39.57
CA THR A 94 -22.72 -23.73 -39.01
C THR A 94 -22.35 -22.26 -39.19
N ARG A 95 -23.35 -21.38 -39.27
CA ARG A 95 -23.10 -19.93 -39.31
C ARG A 95 -22.54 -19.47 -37.98
N PHE A 96 -21.44 -18.71 -37.99
CA PHE A 96 -20.84 -18.10 -36.82
C PHE A 96 -21.28 -16.63 -36.72
N LEU A 97 -21.82 -16.26 -35.54
CA LEU A 97 -22.18 -14.88 -35.21
C LEU A 97 -21.13 -14.36 -34.22
N PRO A 98 -20.31 -13.34 -34.60
CA PRO A 98 -19.33 -12.78 -33.66
C PRO A 98 -20.05 -12.09 -32.50
N PRO A 99 -19.53 -12.23 -31.25
CA PRO A 99 -19.99 -11.46 -30.09
C PRO A 99 -19.77 -9.95 -30.29
N GLU A 100 -20.42 -9.12 -29.46
CA GLU A 100 -20.07 -7.70 -29.36
C GLU A 100 -18.62 -7.55 -28.95
N ASN A 101 -17.92 -6.57 -29.55
CA ASN A 101 -16.48 -6.32 -29.32
C ASN A 101 -15.56 -7.51 -29.61
N PHE A 102 -15.74 -8.13 -30.78
CA PHE A 102 -14.97 -9.30 -31.21
C PHE A 102 -13.65 -8.96 -31.91
N ASN A 103 -13.27 -7.69 -32.02
CA ASN A 103 -12.05 -7.27 -32.67
C ASN A 103 -10.81 -7.57 -31.78
N LEU A 104 -9.75 -8.04 -32.43
CA LEU A 104 -8.48 -8.29 -31.75
C LEU A 104 -7.78 -6.98 -31.39
N ALA A 105 -7.48 -6.79 -30.13
CA ALA A 105 -6.57 -5.75 -29.66
C ALA A 105 -5.10 -6.14 -29.91
N LEU A 106 -4.78 -7.43 -29.71
CA LEU A 106 -3.42 -7.96 -29.87
C LEU A 106 -3.44 -9.32 -30.57
N LEU A 107 -2.52 -9.50 -31.52
CA LEU A 107 -2.28 -10.75 -32.23
C LEU A 107 -0.77 -11.06 -32.21
N THR A 108 -0.36 -12.13 -31.54
CA THR A 108 1.04 -12.58 -31.52
C THR A 108 1.22 -13.74 -32.50
N LEU A 109 2.17 -13.61 -33.42
CA LEU A 109 2.44 -14.54 -34.51
C LEU A 109 3.86 -15.09 -34.42
N GLU A 110 4.01 -16.40 -34.32
CA GLU A 110 5.30 -17.09 -34.42
C GLU A 110 5.61 -17.37 -35.91
N LEU A 111 6.71 -16.78 -36.40
CA LEU A 111 7.16 -16.90 -37.78
C LEU A 111 8.09 -18.11 -37.97
N ASP A 112 7.87 -18.89 -39.03
CA ASP A 112 8.75 -19.98 -39.48
C ASP A 112 8.77 -20.04 -41.02
N PHE A 113 9.87 -20.60 -41.57
CA PHE A 113 9.91 -20.89 -43.03
C PHE A 113 9.16 -22.18 -43.33
N ILE A 114 8.51 -22.24 -44.50
CA ILE A 114 7.84 -23.46 -44.98
C ILE A 114 8.85 -24.56 -45.26
N LYS A 115 10.03 -24.22 -45.82
CA LYS A 115 11.13 -25.13 -46.03
C LYS A 115 12.29 -24.69 -45.16
N ARG A 116 12.62 -25.48 -44.14
CA ARG A 116 13.81 -25.28 -43.33
C ARG A 116 15.05 -25.43 -44.22
N GLY A 117 15.81 -24.34 -44.35
CA GLY A 117 17.09 -24.28 -45.01
C GLY A 117 18.02 -23.32 -44.25
N SER A 118 19.31 -23.37 -44.51
CA SER A 118 20.34 -22.53 -43.87
C SER A 118 20.30 -21.05 -44.30
N ARG A 119 19.11 -20.47 -44.50
CA ARG A 119 18.96 -19.07 -44.88
C ARG A 119 18.70 -18.22 -43.63
N SER A 120 19.51 -17.19 -43.47
CA SER A 120 19.22 -16.11 -42.50
C SER A 120 18.56 -14.98 -43.27
N GLU A 121 17.40 -14.55 -42.82
CA GLU A 121 16.65 -13.44 -43.44
C GLU A 121 16.25 -12.41 -42.38
N GLN A 122 16.34 -11.14 -42.75
CA GLN A 122 15.96 -10.03 -41.90
C GLN A 122 14.61 -9.47 -42.37
N VAL A 123 13.62 -9.44 -41.48
CA VAL A 123 12.24 -9.04 -41.77
C VAL A 123 11.89 -7.80 -40.95
N ASP A 124 11.39 -6.75 -41.61
CA ASP A 124 10.92 -5.53 -40.96
C ASP A 124 9.50 -5.75 -40.38
N ALA A 125 9.39 -5.69 -39.04
CA ALA A 125 8.15 -5.94 -38.35
C ALA A 125 7.03 -4.94 -38.70
N VAL A 126 7.37 -3.67 -38.91
CA VAL A 126 6.38 -2.62 -39.21
C VAL A 126 5.77 -2.83 -40.58
N GLN A 127 6.59 -3.11 -41.60
CA GLN A 127 6.12 -3.36 -42.94
C GLN A 127 5.32 -4.66 -43.02
N LEU A 128 5.81 -5.72 -42.35
CA LEU A 128 5.12 -7.01 -42.31
C LEU A 128 3.76 -6.90 -41.61
N ALA A 129 3.68 -6.21 -40.45
CA ALA A 129 2.43 -6.00 -39.73
C ALA A 129 1.40 -5.24 -40.56
N ASN A 130 1.84 -4.20 -41.30
CA ASN A 130 0.94 -3.42 -42.18
C ASN A 130 0.42 -4.26 -43.33
N GLN A 131 1.24 -5.11 -43.94
CA GLN A 131 0.80 -6.02 -44.99
C GLN A 131 -0.17 -7.10 -44.48
N LEU A 132 0.13 -7.69 -43.31
CA LEU A 132 -0.74 -8.69 -42.68
C LEU A 132 -2.11 -8.11 -42.32
N ARG A 133 -2.17 -6.89 -41.74
CA ARG A 133 -3.43 -6.23 -41.45
C ARG A 133 -4.29 -6.04 -42.74
N LYS A 134 -3.70 -5.48 -43.77
CA LYS A 134 -4.43 -5.27 -45.05
C LYS A 134 -4.92 -6.58 -45.68
N ARG A 135 -4.14 -7.67 -45.56
CA ARG A 135 -4.46 -8.94 -46.18
C ARG A 135 -5.50 -9.75 -45.42
N PHE A 136 -5.47 -9.70 -44.10
CA PHE A 136 -6.32 -10.50 -43.19
C PHE A 136 -7.39 -9.69 -42.47
N ILE A 137 -7.65 -8.45 -42.89
CA ILE A 137 -8.72 -7.63 -42.32
C ILE A 137 -10.06 -8.36 -42.36
N ASN A 138 -10.86 -8.27 -41.32
CA ASN A 138 -12.14 -8.95 -41.14
C ASN A 138 -12.07 -10.49 -41.15
N GLN A 139 -10.90 -11.09 -41.02
CA GLN A 139 -10.76 -12.53 -40.82
C GLN A 139 -10.61 -12.87 -39.34
N VAL A 140 -11.14 -14.01 -38.94
CA VAL A 140 -11.02 -14.52 -37.58
C VAL A 140 -9.74 -15.30 -37.44
N MET A 141 -8.95 -14.95 -36.43
CA MET A 141 -7.73 -15.68 -36.04
C MET A 141 -7.96 -16.38 -34.70
N THR A 142 -7.52 -17.64 -34.60
CA THR A 142 -7.69 -18.46 -33.40
C THR A 142 -6.29 -18.94 -32.94
N VAL A 143 -6.04 -18.99 -31.64
CA VAL A 143 -4.78 -19.50 -31.08
C VAL A 143 -4.50 -20.94 -31.57
N GLY A 144 -3.26 -21.18 -31.96
CA GLY A 144 -2.82 -22.43 -32.61
C GLY A 144 -3.10 -22.52 -34.11
N GLN A 145 -3.78 -21.55 -34.70
CA GLN A 145 -4.01 -21.52 -36.15
C GLN A 145 -2.72 -21.26 -36.91
N LYS A 146 -2.53 -22.05 -37.99
CA LYS A 146 -1.38 -21.87 -38.91
C LYS A 146 -1.88 -21.28 -40.22
N VAL A 147 -1.18 -20.24 -40.68
CA VAL A 147 -1.56 -19.53 -41.92
C VAL A 147 -0.34 -19.34 -42.79
N LEU A 148 -0.53 -19.54 -44.12
CA LEU A 148 0.47 -19.27 -45.13
C LEU A 148 0.44 -17.81 -45.55
N PHE A 149 1.62 -17.22 -45.71
CA PHE A 149 1.76 -15.84 -46.14
C PHE A 149 2.98 -15.66 -47.04
N GLU A 150 2.84 -14.96 -48.13
CA GLU A 150 3.95 -14.59 -49.02
C GLU A 150 4.41 -13.16 -48.71
N TYR A 151 5.70 -12.99 -48.49
CA TYR A 151 6.34 -11.70 -48.24
C TYR A 151 7.64 -11.59 -49.03
N HIS A 152 7.79 -10.58 -49.86
CA HIS A 152 8.95 -10.36 -50.76
C HIS A 152 9.38 -11.61 -51.56
N GLY A 153 8.39 -12.35 -52.09
CA GLY A 153 8.62 -13.55 -52.88
C GLY A 153 9.00 -14.79 -52.07
N ASN A 154 9.05 -14.71 -50.76
CA ASN A 154 9.28 -15.85 -49.86
C ASN A 154 7.96 -16.24 -49.16
N ASN A 155 7.77 -17.56 -49.05
CA ASN A 155 6.60 -18.10 -48.36
C ASN A 155 6.91 -18.42 -46.91
N TYR A 156 6.20 -17.77 -46.01
CA TYR A 156 6.26 -17.95 -44.56
C TYR A 156 5.04 -18.71 -44.04
N ASN A 157 5.25 -19.41 -42.96
CA ASN A 157 4.20 -19.98 -42.16
C ASN A 157 4.18 -19.22 -40.82
N PHE A 158 3.08 -18.67 -40.41
CA PHE A 158 2.93 -18.16 -39.07
C PHE A 158 1.93 -18.98 -38.26
N THR A 159 2.23 -19.15 -36.99
CA THR A 159 1.35 -19.79 -36.02
C THR A 159 0.84 -18.70 -35.08
N VAL A 160 -0.46 -18.64 -34.81
CA VAL A 160 -1.04 -17.72 -33.84
C VAL A 160 -0.68 -18.21 -32.43
N SER A 161 0.23 -17.51 -31.76
CA SER A 161 0.64 -17.83 -30.39
C SER A 161 -0.35 -17.24 -29.37
N GLN A 162 -0.92 -16.05 -29.69
CA GLN A 162 -1.90 -15.38 -28.83
C GLN A 162 -2.87 -14.53 -29.66
N ALA A 163 -4.14 -14.51 -29.22
CA ALA A 163 -5.21 -13.70 -29.80
C ALA A 163 -6.03 -13.09 -28.64
N ALA A 164 -5.84 -11.79 -28.36
CA ALA A 164 -6.53 -11.11 -27.28
C ALA A 164 -7.55 -10.10 -27.81
N VAL A 165 -8.80 -10.20 -27.35
CA VAL A 165 -9.91 -9.29 -27.68
C VAL A 165 -10.02 -8.23 -26.59
N GLU A 166 -10.40 -7.02 -26.97
CA GLU A 166 -10.55 -5.91 -26.05
C GLU A 166 -11.68 -6.16 -25.02
N GLY A 167 -11.34 -6.15 -23.72
CA GLY A 167 -12.32 -6.27 -22.62
C GLY A 167 -12.69 -7.68 -22.18
N GLN A 168 -12.08 -8.75 -22.69
CA GLN A 168 -12.32 -10.12 -22.20
C GLN A 168 -11.18 -10.61 -21.29
N GLU A 169 -11.50 -10.92 -20.04
CA GLU A 169 -10.63 -11.64 -19.11
C GLU A 169 -10.44 -13.09 -19.54
N ASN A 170 -9.26 -13.64 -19.27
CA ASN A 170 -8.81 -15.00 -19.58
C ASN A 170 -9.88 -16.07 -19.26
N SER A 171 -10.69 -16.42 -20.24
CA SER A 171 -11.52 -17.62 -20.17
C SER A 171 -10.79 -18.78 -20.84
N LYS A 172 -10.79 -19.96 -20.22
CA LYS A 172 -10.19 -21.21 -20.70
C LYS A 172 -10.81 -21.78 -22.00
N SER A 173 -11.50 -20.94 -22.80
CA SER A 173 -12.01 -21.27 -24.12
C SER A 173 -11.02 -20.80 -25.20
N LEU A 174 -11.01 -21.46 -26.36
CA LEU A 174 -10.18 -21.12 -27.52
C LEU A 174 -10.18 -19.61 -27.78
N GLU A 175 -9.04 -18.95 -27.47
CA GLU A 175 -8.87 -17.52 -27.68
C GLU A 175 -8.91 -17.22 -29.18
N ARG A 176 -9.86 -16.41 -29.62
CA ARG A 176 -10.07 -16.03 -31.02
C ARG A 176 -10.69 -14.64 -31.13
N GLY A 177 -10.40 -13.94 -32.21
CA GLY A 177 -11.01 -12.67 -32.53
C GLY A 177 -10.80 -12.27 -33.97
N MET A 178 -11.42 -11.17 -34.39
CA MET A 178 -11.36 -10.67 -35.77
C MET A 178 -10.27 -9.61 -35.92
N VAL A 179 -9.49 -9.70 -36.99
CA VAL A 179 -8.44 -8.72 -37.29
C VAL A 179 -9.08 -7.43 -37.78
N SER A 180 -8.75 -6.31 -37.16
CA SER A 180 -9.17 -4.95 -37.53
C SER A 180 -7.97 -4.07 -37.92
N ASP A 181 -8.23 -2.86 -38.41
CA ASP A 181 -7.16 -1.89 -38.69
C ASP A 181 -6.38 -1.48 -37.45
N ASP A 182 -7.00 -1.56 -36.26
CA ASP A 182 -6.42 -1.21 -34.98
C ASP A 182 -5.72 -2.39 -34.28
N THR A 183 -5.80 -3.62 -34.85
CA THR A 183 -5.17 -4.82 -34.29
C THR A 183 -3.64 -4.64 -34.21
N TYR A 184 -3.07 -4.72 -33.04
CA TYR A 184 -1.62 -4.70 -32.85
C TYR A 184 -1.03 -6.10 -33.11
N ILE A 185 -0.06 -6.20 -34.05
CA ILE A 185 0.55 -7.48 -34.43
C ILE A 185 1.98 -7.52 -33.92
N VAL A 186 2.32 -8.58 -33.17
CA VAL A 186 3.66 -8.87 -32.63
C VAL A 186 4.19 -10.15 -33.27
N PHE A 187 5.48 -10.18 -33.59
CA PHE A 187 6.14 -11.34 -34.16
C PHE A 187 7.09 -12.01 -33.18
N GLU A 188 7.00 -13.31 -33.08
CA GLU A 188 7.96 -14.18 -32.43
C GLU A 188 8.62 -15.05 -33.50
N THR A 189 9.85 -15.46 -33.28
CA THR A 189 10.54 -16.36 -34.19
C THR A 189 10.69 -17.73 -33.55
N ALA A 190 10.40 -18.80 -34.29
CA ALA A 190 10.65 -20.16 -33.80
C ALA A 190 12.16 -20.36 -33.51
N ARG A 191 12.47 -21.10 -32.46
CA ARG A 191 13.86 -21.45 -32.14
C ARG A 191 14.53 -22.09 -33.38
N ASP A 192 15.66 -21.56 -33.78
CA ASP A 192 16.42 -22.01 -34.97
C ASP A 192 15.80 -21.73 -36.34
N SER A 193 14.84 -20.78 -36.43
CA SER A 193 14.17 -20.42 -37.69
C SER A 193 15.09 -19.68 -38.69
N GLY A 194 16.18 -19.08 -38.25
CA GLY A 194 17.03 -18.21 -39.08
C GLY A 194 16.39 -16.88 -39.48
N ILE A 195 15.19 -16.54 -38.98
CA ILE A 195 14.53 -15.29 -39.24
C ILE A 195 14.90 -14.28 -38.12
N LYS A 196 15.45 -13.13 -38.51
CA LYS A 196 15.72 -12.03 -37.62
C LYS A 196 14.69 -10.95 -37.85
N VAL A 197 13.81 -10.74 -36.87
CA VAL A 197 12.83 -9.64 -36.90
C VAL A 197 13.50 -8.35 -36.42
N VAL A 198 13.44 -7.30 -37.24
CA VAL A 198 13.98 -5.96 -36.94
C VAL A 198 12.87 -4.95 -36.92
N ASN A 199 13.11 -3.80 -36.32
CA ASN A 199 12.14 -2.71 -36.16
C ASN A 199 10.84 -3.16 -35.46
N GLN A 200 10.87 -4.27 -34.75
CA GLN A 200 9.78 -4.65 -33.86
C GLN A 200 9.92 -3.80 -32.60
N ARG A 201 9.33 -2.60 -32.67
CA ARG A 201 9.20 -1.77 -31.49
C ARG A 201 8.24 -2.49 -30.53
N GLU A 202 8.85 -2.99 -29.40
CA GLU A 202 8.17 -3.19 -28.14
C GLU A 202 7.22 -4.39 -27.98
N ALA A 203 7.78 -5.57 -27.94
CA ALA A 203 7.21 -6.65 -27.13
C ALA A 203 7.18 -6.29 -25.62
N ALA A 204 8.08 -5.41 -25.15
CA ALA A 204 8.11 -4.93 -23.77
C ALA A 204 6.88 -4.09 -23.40
N THR A 205 6.41 -3.21 -24.28
CA THR A 205 5.24 -2.36 -24.03
C THR A 205 3.95 -3.17 -24.01
N SER A 206 3.83 -4.22 -24.85
CA SER A 206 2.64 -5.07 -24.87
C SER A 206 2.51 -5.95 -23.62
N ASN A 207 3.63 -6.35 -22.99
CA ASN A 207 3.59 -7.11 -21.75
C ASN A 207 3.17 -6.26 -20.54
N ILE A 208 3.47 -4.96 -20.54
CA ILE A 208 3.01 -4.04 -19.51
C ILE A 208 1.49 -3.83 -19.61
N PHE A 209 0.93 -3.79 -20.85
CA PHE A 209 -0.51 -3.68 -21.06
C PHE A 209 -1.29 -4.99 -20.83
N LYS A 210 -0.64 -6.16 -20.98
CA LYS A 210 -1.27 -7.47 -20.70
C LYS A 210 -1.58 -7.71 -19.22
N GLN A 211 -0.88 -7.04 -18.32
CA GLN A 211 -1.19 -7.04 -16.88
C GLN A 211 -2.09 -5.84 -16.55
N LYS A 212 -3.30 -5.78 -17.10
CA LYS A 212 -4.34 -4.79 -16.70
C LYS A 212 -4.71 -4.89 -15.21
N GLU A 213 -4.41 -6.00 -14.58
CA GLU A 213 -4.38 -6.16 -13.12
C GLU A 213 -2.96 -6.58 -12.71
N PHE A 214 -2.13 -5.58 -12.37
CA PHE A 214 -0.93 -5.87 -11.60
C PHE A 214 -1.40 -6.49 -10.29
N ASN A 215 -1.33 -7.80 -10.20
CA ASN A 215 -1.51 -8.46 -8.92
C ASN A 215 -0.30 -8.13 -8.04
N LEU A 216 -0.40 -6.98 -7.36
CA LEU A 216 0.65 -6.48 -6.48
C LEU A 216 0.94 -7.46 -5.35
N GLU A 217 -0.05 -8.26 -4.95
CA GLU A 217 0.09 -9.31 -3.95
C GLU A 217 1.08 -10.39 -4.42
N SER A 218 1.04 -10.78 -5.69
CA SER A 218 2.02 -11.73 -6.27
C SER A 218 3.44 -11.17 -6.33
N LEU A 219 3.58 -9.84 -6.34
CA LEU A 219 4.85 -9.13 -6.26
C LEU A 219 5.29 -8.87 -4.81
N GLY A 220 4.52 -9.32 -3.81
CA GLY A 220 4.79 -9.12 -2.40
C GLY A 220 4.42 -7.73 -1.88
N ILE A 221 3.57 -6.99 -2.58
CA ILE A 221 3.12 -5.65 -2.20
C ILE A 221 1.64 -5.72 -1.81
N GLY A 222 1.31 -5.38 -0.56
CA GLY A 222 -0.05 -5.26 -0.07
C GLY A 222 -0.39 -3.82 0.32
N GLY A 223 -1.65 -3.41 0.09
CA GLY A 223 -2.19 -2.13 0.57
C GLY A 223 -1.71 -0.88 -0.15
N LEU A 224 -1.00 -0.99 -1.28
CA LEU A 224 -0.42 0.14 -2.02
C LEU A 224 -0.91 0.25 -3.47
N SER A 225 -2.11 -0.27 -3.75
CA SER A 225 -2.66 -0.30 -5.11
C SER A 225 -2.95 1.10 -5.67
N ALA A 226 -3.44 2.01 -4.83
CA ALA A 226 -3.75 3.38 -5.22
C ALA A 226 -2.47 4.19 -5.51
N GLU A 227 -1.46 4.07 -4.65
CA GLU A 227 -0.16 4.72 -4.81
C GLU A 227 0.56 4.20 -6.07
N PHE A 228 0.50 2.89 -6.30
CA PHE A 228 1.07 2.29 -7.51
C PHE A 228 0.37 2.77 -8.77
N ALA A 229 -0.97 2.85 -8.78
CA ALA A 229 -1.73 3.38 -9.90
C ALA A 229 -1.41 4.86 -10.17
N ASP A 230 -1.23 5.67 -9.12
CA ASP A 230 -0.82 7.07 -9.25
C ASP A 230 0.59 7.22 -9.84
N ILE A 231 1.54 6.41 -9.37
CA ILE A 231 2.90 6.34 -9.92
C ILE A 231 2.84 5.96 -11.41
N PHE A 232 2.09 4.92 -11.73
CA PHE A 232 1.94 4.43 -13.11
C PHE A 232 1.42 5.54 -14.03
N ARG A 233 0.33 6.19 -13.64
CA ARG A 233 -0.30 7.27 -14.40
C ARG A 233 0.64 8.47 -14.60
N ARG A 234 1.39 8.89 -13.56
CA ARG A 234 2.19 10.11 -13.56
C ARG A 234 3.59 9.92 -14.13
N ALA A 235 4.24 8.80 -13.82
CA ALA A 235 5.63 8.59 -14.18
C ALA A 235 5.81 7.75 -15.44
N PHE A 236 4.89 6.81 -15.75
CA PHE A 236 5.09 5.83 -16.80
C PHE A 236 4.23 6.08 -18.03
N ALA A 237 3.08 6.74 -17.91
CA ALA A 237 2.21 6.99 -19.04
C ALA A 237 2.96 7.63 -20.23
N SER A 238 3.86 8.60 -19.96
CA SER A 238 4.66 9.23 -21.02
C SER A 238 5.66 8.28 -21.69
N ARG A 239 6.13 7.22 -21.00
CA ARG A 239 7.12 6.26 -21.52
C ARG A 239 6.49 5.07 -22.22
N VAL A 240 5.21 4.82 -21.95
CA VAL A 240 4.43 3.74 -22.56
C VAL A 240 3.96 4.12 -23.97
N PHE A 241 3.71 5.40 -24.21
CA PHE A 241 3.30 5.87 -25.55
C PHE A 241 4.50 5.99 -26.49
N PRO A 242 4.31 5.68 -27.78
CA PRO A 242 5.36 5.83 -28.80
C PRO A 242 5.91 7.27 -28.83
N PRO A 243 7.23 7.46 -29.07
CA PRO A 243 7.87 8.78 -29.05
C PRO A 243 7.22 9.82 -29.97
N HIS A 244 6.66 9.41 -31.09
CA HIS A 244 5.96 10.29 -32.01
C HIS A 244 4.65 10.87 -31.44
N VAL A 245 3.98 10.13 -30.55
CA VAL A 245 2.74 10.59 -29.87
C VAL A 245 3.10 11.56 -28.75
N THR A 246 4.07 11.22 -27.93
CA THR A 246 4.52 12.07 -26.82
C THR A 246 5.11 13.40 -27.34
N SER A 247 5.87 13.34 -28.44
CA SER A 247 6.40 14.54 -29.12
C SER A 247 5.29 15.44 -29.68
N LYS A 248 4.25 14.88 -30.30
CA LYS A 248 3.08 15.66 -30.78
C LYS A 248 2.27 16.28 -29.65
N LEU A 249 2.21 15.62 -28.50
CA LEU A 249 1.54 16.14 -27.30
C LEU A 249 2.40 17.10 -26.50
N GLY A 250 3.69 17.27 -26.84
CA GLY A 250 4.62 18.10 -26.11
C GLY A 250 4.94 17.59 -24.71
N ILE A 251 4.69 16.31 -24.43
CA ILE A 251 4.89 15.70 -23.10
C ILE A 251 6.35 15.28 -22.97
N LYS A 252 7.04 15.81 -21.95
CA LYS A 252 8.39 15.38 -21.59
C LYS A 252 8.31 14.16 -20.68
N HIS A 253 9.29 13.26 -20.81
CA HIS A 253 9.41 12.10 -19.90
C HIS A 253 9.77 12.54 -18.50
N VAL A 254 9.10 11.95 -17.52
CA VAL A 254 9.45 12.12 -16.10
C VAL A 254 10.83 11.51 -15.85
N LYS A 255 11.75 12.29 -15.32
CA LYS A 255 13.14 11.88 -15.06
C LYS A 255 13.36 11.38 -13.65
N GLY A 256 12.52 11.81 -12.71
CA GLY A 256 12.67 11.40 -11.32
C GLY A 256 11.38 11.38 -10.55
N MET A 257 11.35 10.50 -9.57
CA MET A 257 10.28 10.40 -8.58
C MET A 257 10.85 10.28 -7.16
N LEU A 258 10.07 10.70 -6.20
CA LEU A 258 10.35 10.59 -4.77
C LEU A 258 9.26 9.77 -4.09
N LEU A 259 9.65 8.67 -3.43
CA LEU A 259 8.80 7.92 -2.52
C LEU A 259 9.17 8.34 -1.09
N TYR A 260 8.22 8.85 -0.34
CA TYR A 260 8.49 9.29 1.03
C TYR A 260 7.40 8.82 2.00
N GLY A 261 7.74 8.73 3.27
CA GLY A 261 6.80 8.30 4.32
C GLY A 261 7.49 7.56 5.47
N PRO A 262 6.73 7.04 6.44
CA PRO A 262 7.29 6.37 7.61
C PRO A 262 8.18 5.17 7.26
N PRO A 263 9.15 4.79 8.13
CA PRO A 263 9.95 3.59 7.91
C PRO A 263 9.07 2.32 7.90
N GLY A 264 9.54 1.26 7.23
CA GLY A 264 8.84 -0.02 7.21
C GLY A 264 7.56 -0.10 6.35
N THR A 265 7.21 0.95 5.59
CA THR A 265 5.99 0.99 4.76
C THR A 265 6.15 0.38 3.36
N GLY A 266 7.31 -0.20 3.04
CA GLY A 266 7.53 -0.90 1.77
C GLY A 266 8.06 -0.04 0.62
N LYS A 267 8.57 1.19 0.87
CA LYS A 267 9.13 2.09 -0.16
C LYS A 267 10.20 1.41 -1.03
N THR A 268 11.18 0.76 -0.40
CA THR A 268 12.28 0.06 -1.08
C THR A 268 11.76 -1.13 -1.91
N LEU A 269 10.79 -1.87 -1.38
CA LEU A 269 10.16 -2.97 -2.09
C LEU A 269 9.44 -2.46 -3.35
N MET A 270 8.64 -1.40 -3.21
CA MET A 270 7.92 -0.77 -4.32
C MET A 270 8.90 -0.26 -5.38
N ALA A 271 9.95 0.46 -5.01
CA ALA A 271 10.95 0.98 -5.95
C ALA A 271 11.64 -0.14 -6.74
N ARG A 272 12.00 -1.24 -6.08
CA ARG A 272 12.59 -2.43 -6.74
C ARG A 272 11.63 -3.07 -7.75
N GLN A 273 10.37 -3.24 -7.39
CA GLN A 273 9.38 -3.81 -8.29
C GLN A 273 9.09 -2.90 -9.49
N ILE A 274 8.99 -1.59 -9.25
CA ILE A 274 8.90 -0.60 -10.32
C ILE A 274 10.09 -0.72 -11.28
N GLY A 275 11.31 -0.79 -10.75
CA GLY A 275 12.52 -0.94 -11.56
C GLY A 275 12.51 -2.20 -12.43
N LYS A 276 12.08 -3.33 -11.86
CA LYS A 276 11.96 -4.59 -12.61
C LYS A 276 10.89 -4.55 -13.70
N ILE A 277 9.73 -3.95 -13.41
CA ILE A 277 8.64 -3.85 -14.39
C ILE A 277 9.03 -2.99 -15.58
N LEU A 278 9.75 -1.89 -15.35
CA LEU A 278 10.07 -0.93 -16.41
C LEU A 278 11.20 -1.38 -17.33
N ASN A 279 12.19 -2.09 -16.82
CA ASN A 279 13.44 -2.24 -17.57
C ASN A 279 13.80 -3.69 -17.94
N GLY A 280 13.11 -4.68 -17.37
CA GLY A 280 13.52 -6.08 -17.54
C GLY A 280 14.95 -6.41 -17.04
N LYS A 281 15.75 -5.40 -16.71
CA LYS A 281 17.09 -5.48 -16.08
C LYS A 281 16.96 -5.14 -14.59
N GLU A 282 17.92 -5.59 -13.80
CA GLU A 282 17.98 -5.21 -12.38
C GLU A 282 18.32 -3.73 -12.23
N PRO A 283 17.53 -2.96 -11.46
CA PRO A 283 17.81 -1.55 -11.22
C PRO A 283 19.10 -1.39 -10.40
N LYS A 284 19.85 -0.32 -10.65
CA LYS A 284 20.99 0.04 -9.80
C LYS A 284 20.47 0.61 -8.49
N ILE A 285 20.75 -0.07 -7.37
CA ILE A 285 20.33 0.34 -6.03
C ILE A 285 21.52 0.92 -5.31
N VAL A 286 21.35 2.11 -4.76
CA VAL A 286 22.38 2.88 -4.09
C VAL A 286 21.86 3.28 -2.71
N ASN A 287 22.58 2.90 -1.66
CA ASN A 287 22.34 3.36 -0.30
C ASN A 287 23.00 4.73 -0.12
N GLY A 288 22.23 5.72 0.35
CA GLY A 288 22.75 7.07 0.58
C GLY A 288 24.02 7.10 1.42
N PRO A 289 24.06 6.50 2.62
CA PRO A 289 25.26 6.44 3.46
C PRO A 289 26.48 5.78 2.82
N GLU A 290 26.29 4.80 1.94
CA GLU A 290 27.40 4.08 1.26
C GLU A 290 28.11 4.91 0.20
N VAL A 291 27.39 5.88 -0.39
CA VAL A 291 27.97 6.82 -1.36
C VAL A 291 28.88 7.83 -0.69
N LEU A 292 28.61 8.14 0.59
CA LEU A 292 29.42 9.04 1.39
C LEU A 292 30.74 8.34 1.76
N SER A 293 31.73 8.42 0.88
CA SER A 293 33.08 7.96 1.21
C SER A 293 33.75 8.87 2.23
N LYS A 294 34.71 8.31 2.98
CA LYS A 294 35.53 9.08 3.94
C LYS A 294 36.40 10.16 3.26
N PHE A 295 36.53 10.13 1.94
CA PHE A 295 37.39 11.06 1.17
C PHE A 295 36.55 11.97 0.30
N VAL A 296 36.76 13.27 0.46
CA VAL A 296 36.16 14.33 -0.40
C VAL A 296 36.68 14.13 -1.83
N GLY A 297 35.78 14.07 -2.80
CA GLY A 297 36.11 13.82 -4.22
C GLY A 297 35.84 12.39 -4.73
N GLU A 298 35.96 11.34 -3.91
CA GLU A 298 35.53 9.98 -4.27
C GLU A 298 34.01 9.89 -4.37
N THR A 299 33.30 10.57 -3.50
CA THR A 299 31.83 10.61 -3.50
C THR A 299 31.28 11.17 -4.80
N GLU A 300 31.87 12.26 -5.31
CA GLU A 300 31.48 12.85 -6.59
C GLU A 300 31.77 11.92 -7.78
N LYS A 301 32.90 11.20 -7.72
CA LYS A 301 33.23 10.20 -8.71
C LYS A 301 32.24 9.04 -8.70
N ASN A 302 31.91 8.51 -7.51
CA ASN A 302 30.94 7.43 -7.35
C ASN A 302 29.58 7.81 -7.94
N VAL A 303 29.10 9.05 -7.68
CA VAL A 303 27.87 9.56 -8.28
C VAL A 303 27.96 9.64 -9.80
N ARG A 304 29.07 10.12 -10.37
CA ARG A 304 29.26 10.16 -11.83
C ARG A 304 29.27 8.76 -12.44
N ASP A 305 29.95 7.80 -11.81
CA ASP A 305 30.08 6.43 -12.30
C ASP A 305 28.74 5.70 -12.36
N LEU A 306 27.75 6.09 -11.49
CA LEU A 306 26.40 5.55 -11.55
C LEU A 306 25.67 5.84 -12.87
N PHE A 307 25.95 7.00 -13.47
CA PHE A 307 25.33 7.45 -14.72
C PHE A 307 26.14 7.09 -15.96
N ALA A 308 27.38 6.61 -15.80
CA ALA A 308 28.32 6.38 -16.92
C ALA A 308 27.76 5.42 -17.98
N ASP A 309 27.12 4.33 -17.56
CA ASP A 309 26.54 3.34 -18.49
C ASP A 309 25.38 3.94 -19.30
N ALA A 310 24.51 4.73 -18.63
CA ALA A 310 23.40 5.41 -19.27
C ALA A 310 23.88 6.46 -20.29
N GLU A 311 24.94 7.22 -19.94
CA GLU A 311 25.57 8.20 -20.83
C GLU A 311 26.19 7.53 -22.07
N GLN A 312 26.92 6.43 -21.86
CA GLN A 312 27.53 5.69 -22.94
C GLN A 312 26.48 5.12 -23.90
N GLU A 313 25.40 4.55 -23.36
CA GLU A 313 24.33 4.00 -24.17
C GLU A 313 23.56 5.10 -24.92
N GLN A 314 23.26 6.23 -24.28
CA GLN A 314 22.62 7.36 -24.94
C GLN A 314 23.47 7.97 -26.05
N ARG A 315 24.80 8.05 -25.87
CA ARG A 315 25.73 8.49 -26.93
C ARG A 315 25.78 7.54 -28.11
N SER A 316 25.64 6.22 -27.87
CA SER A 316 25.73 5.19 -28.92
C SER A 316 24.42 4.95 -29.65
N ARG A 317 23.26 5.04 -28.99
CA ARG A 317 21.93 4.68 -29.51
C ARG A 317 20.96 5.86 -29.58
N GLY A 318 21.28 7.01 -28.99
CA GLY A 318 20.40 8.19 -28.93
C GLY A 318 19.08 7.88 -28.22
N ASP A 319 17.94 8.26 -28.85
CA ASP A 319 16.60 8.06 -28.29
C ASP A 319 16.14 6.58 -28.30
N GLU A 320 16.91 5.67 -28.87
CA GLU A 320 16.66 4.21 -28.86
C GLU A 320 17.40 3.48 -27.72
N SER A 321 18.03 4.24 -26.82
CA SER A 321 18.69 3.67 -25.64
C SER A 321 17.68 3.08 -24.64
N ASP A 322 18.09 1.99 -23.99
CA ASP A 322 17.29 1.34 -22.95
C ASP A 322 17.14 2.26 -21.72
N LEU A 323 16.06 2.09 -20.98
CA LEU A 323 15.83 2.85 -19.75
C LEU A 323 16.70 2.31 -18.60
N HIS A 324 17.53 3.17 -18.01
CA HIS A 324 18.29 2.91 -16.81
C HIS A 324 17.54 3.40 -15.58
N VAL A 325 17.24 2.51 -14.65
CA VAL A 325 16.59 2.85 -13.37
C VAL A 325 17.64 2.89 -12.27
N ILE A 326 17.77 4.04 -11.62
CA ILE A 326 18.67 4.27 -10.49
C ILE A 326 17.82 4.54 -9.26
N ILE A 327 17.96 3.71 -8.23
CA ILE A 327 17.21 3.81 -6.98
C ILE A 327 18.15 4.30 -5.89
N PHE A 328 17.85 5.45 -5.30
CA PHE A 328 18.54 5.98 -4.12
C PHE A 328 17.71 5.71 -2.87
N ASP A 329 18.20 4.83 -2.03
CA ASP A 329 17.64 4.62 -0.69
C ASP A 329 18.28 5.62 0.29
N GLU A 330 17.49 6.12 1.24
CA GLU A 330 17.92 7.15 2.20
C GLU A 330 18.58 8.37 1.52
N ILE A 331 17.94 8.91 0.47
CA ILE A 331 18.47 10.03 -0.31
C ILE A 331 18.72 11.28 0.55
N ASP A 332 18.02 11.43 1.68
CA ASP A 332 18.22 12.49 2.68
C ASP A 332 19.59 12.40 3.37
N ALA A 333 20.28 11.28 3.34
CA ALA A 333 21.65 11.19 3.86
C ALA A 333 22.63 12.00 2.99
N ILE A 334 22.44 12.02 1.67
CA ILE A 334 23.33 12.69 0.71
C ILE A 334 22.84 14.06 0.25
N CYS A 335 21.53 14.27 0.21
CA CYS A 335 20.91 15.46 -0.37
C CYS A 335 20.19 16.32 0.67
N LYS A 336 20.87 16.70 1.74
CA LYS A 336 20.31 17.54 2.80
C LYS A 336 20.07 18.97 2.35
N SER A 337 19.08 19.63 2.96
CA SER A 337 18.80 21.04 2.81
C SER A 337 20.02 21.91 3.16
N ARG A 338 20.31 22.90 2.33
CA ARG A 338 21.46 23.80 2.47
C ARG A 338 21.40 24.54 3.81
N GLY A 339 22.51 24.56 4.53
CA GLY A 339 22.60 25.23 5.82
C GLY A 339 22.07 24.46 7.03
N SER A 340 21.59 23.22 6.85
CA SER A 340 21.09 22.39 7.95
C SER A 340 22.19 21.77 8.81
N THR A 341 23.42 21.67 8.30
CA THR A 341 24.59 21.18 9.02
C THR A 341 25.64 22.28 9.12
N ARG A 342 26.18 22.48 10.34
CA ARG A 342 27.32 23.38 10.61
C ARG A 342 28.68 22.82 10.13
N ASP A 343 28.66 21.65 9.48
CA ASP A 343 29.87 21.02 8.96
C ASP A 343 30.30 21.74 7.67
N GLY A 344 31.29 22.63 7.81
CA GLY A 344 31.80 23.51 6.76
C GLY A 344 32.50 22.83 5.56
N THR A 345 32.15 21.57 5.23
CA THR A 345 32.83 20.79 4.19
C THR A 345 32.23 20.96 2.78
N GLY A 346 31.04 21.52 2.61
CA GLY A 346 30.41 21.74 1.28
C GLY A 346 30.18 20.48 0.44
N VAL A 347 30.48 19.28 0.96
CA VAL A 347 30.39 18.02 0.22
C VAL A 347 28.97 17.70 -0.20
N HIS A 348 27.99 17.94 0.69
CA HIS A 348 26.58 17.71 0.38
C HIS A 348 26.08 18.61 -0.74
N ASP A 349 26.47 19.89 -0.75
CA ASP A 349 26.10 20.84 -1.80
C ASP A 349 26.69 20.44 -3.16
N SER A 350 27.90 19.89 -3.16
CA SER A 350 28.56 19.41 -4.38
C SER A 350 27.85 18.19 -4.96
N ILE A 351 27.43 17.24 -4.12
CA ILE A 351 26.68 16.03 -4.55
C ILE A 351 25.31 16.43 -5.13
N VAL A 352 24.58 17.31 -4.43
CA VAL A 352 23.29 17.82 -4.91
C VAL A 352 23.46 18.48 -6.27
N ASN A 353 24.49 19.32 -6.45
CA ASN A 353 24.75 19.98 -7.72
C ASN A 353 25.11 18.98 -8.83
N GLN A 354 25.88 17.92 -8.54
CA GLN A 354 26.19 16.86 -9.50
C GLN A 354 24.92 16.11 -9.94
N LEU A 355 24.07 15.71 -9.00
CA LEU A 355 22.78 15.09 -9.32
C LEU A 355 21.89 16.01 -10.15
N LEU A 356 21.79 17.29 -9.78
CA LEU A 356 21.01 18.27 -10.53
C LEU A 356 21.53 18.43 -11.96
N THR A 357 22.85 18.44 -12.16
CA THR A 357 23.46 18.55 -13.49
C THR A 357 23.13 17.34 -14.36
N LYS A 358 23.09 16.14 -13.79
CA LYS A 358 22.77 14.91 -14.54
C LYS A 358 21.28 14.76 -14.85
N ILE A 359 20.40 15.26 -13.98
CA ILE A 359 18.95 15.17 -14.17
C ILE A 359 18.44 16.30 -15.09
N ASP A 360 18.88 17.55 -14.89
CA ASP A 360 18.30 18.76 -15.48
C ASP A 360 19.35 19.67 -16.15
N GLY A 361 20.58 19.19 -16.37
CA GLY A 361 21.66 19.91 -17.04
C GLY A 361 21.53 19.98 -18.56
N VAL A 362 22.46 20.71 -19.21
CA VAL A 362 22.56 20.83 -20.69
C VAL A 362 22.70 19.44 -21.37
N GLU A 363 23.35 18.50 -20.70
CA GLU A 363 23.49 17.10 -21.13
C GLU A 363 22.50 16.18 -20.39
N SER A 364 21.25 16.61 -20.26
CA SER A 364 20.25 15.84 -19.51
C SER A 364 19.94 14.50 -20.20
N LEU A 365 20.02 13.42 -19.44
CA LEU A 365 19.75 12.06 -19.92
C LEU A 365 18.24 11.81 -20.01
N ASN A 366 17.79 11.36 -21.19
CA ASN A 366 16.38 10.98 -21.40
C ASN A 366 16.12 9.51 -21.07
N ASN A 367 17.17 8.70 -21.05
CA ASN A 367 17.15 7.26 -20.80
C ASN A 367 17.34 6.89 -19.32
N VAL A 368 17.22 7.83 -18.39
CA VAL A 368 17.35 7.60 -16.95
C VAL A 368 16.04 7.89 -16.24
N LEU A 369 15.69 7.02 -15.30
CA LEU A 369 14.68 7.26 -14.29
C LEU A 369 15.31 7.13 -12.90
N LEU A 370 15.29 8.23 -12.15
CA LEU A 370 15.79 8.27 -10.79
C LEU A 370 14.63 8.09 -9.81
N ILE A 371 14.74 7.12 -8.89
CA ILE A 371 13.78 6.90 -7.82
C ILE A 371 14.47 7.20 -6.49
N GLY A 372 14.15 8.33 -5.88
CA GLY A 372 14.61 8.68 -4.53
C GLY A 372 13.64 8.13 -3.48
N MET A 373 14.20 7.65 -2.37
CA MET A 373 13.41 7.23 -1.20
C MET A 373 13.91 7.91 0.04
N THR A 374 12.99 8.37 0.89
CA THR A 374 13.32 8.99 2.18
C THR A 374 12.22 8.77 3.20
N ASN A 375 12.62 8.71 4.46
CA ASN A 375 11.69 8.77 5.59
C ASN A 375 11.39 10.22 6.01
N ARG A 376 12.18 11.19 5.53
CA ARG A 376 12.18 12.58 6.00
C ARG A 376 12.28 13.56 4.82
N LYS A 377 11.13 13.78 4.15
CA LYS A 377 11.06 14.70 3.00
C LYS A 377 11.49 16.12 3.35
N ASP A 378 11.21 16.57 4.57
CA ASP A 378 11.55 17.89 5.11
C ASP A 378 13.06 18.17 5.17
N MET A 379 13.88 17.10 5.17
CA MET A 379 15.34 17.21 5.20
C MET A 379 15.97 17.40 3.82
N LEU A 380 15.22 17.16 2.75
CA LEU A 380 15.73 17.24 1.38
C LEU A 380 15.88 18.69 0.90
N ASP A 381 16.88 18.93 0.03
CA ASP A 381 17.02 20.20 -0.67
C ASP A 381 15.83 20.41 -1.62
N GLU A 382 15.13 21.54 -1.46
CA GLU A 382 13.96 21.91 -2.28
C GLU A 382 14.28 21.97 -3.78
N ALA A 383 15.52 22.23 -4.14
CA ALA A 383 15.95 22.27 -5.53
C ALA A 383 15.75 20.93 -6.24
N LEU A 384 15.84 19.80 -5.51
CA LEU A 384 15.59 18.46 -6.08
C LEU A 384 14.10 18.19 -6.35
N LEU A 385 13.21 18.85 -5.63
CA LEU A 385 11.77 18.63 -5.69
C LEU A 385 11.06 19.45 -6.79
N ARG A 386 11.81 20.24 -7.55
CA ARG A 386 11.26 21.07 -8.63
C ARG A 386 10.84 20.25 -9.85
N PRO A 387 9.89 20.77 -10.67
CA PRO A 387 9.52 20.15 -11.95
C PRO A 387 10.75 19.87 -12.84
N GLY A 388 10.75 18.74 -13.55
CA GLY A 388 11.88 18.25 -14.35
C GLY A 388 12.95 17.49 -13.57
N ARG A 389 12.81 17.33 -12.24
CA ARG A 389 13.73 16.64 -11.33
C ARG A 389 12.99 15.51 -10.62
N LEU A 390 12.96 15.46 -9.29
CA LEU A 390 12.10 14.54 -8.54
C LEU A 390 10.66 15.10 -8.47
N GLU A 391 10.06 15.26 -9.62
CA GLU A 391 8.77 15.97 -9.77
C GLU A 391 7.57 15.14 -9.34
N VAL A 392 7.64 13.81 -9.49
CA VAL A 392 6.57 12.90 -9.03
C VAL A 392 6.85 12.53 -7.60
N GLN A 393 6.10 13.11 -6.68
CA GLN A 393 6.22 12.87 -5.26
C GLN A 393 5.01 12.05 -4.80
N VAL A 394 5.27 10.89 -4.20
CA VAL A 394 4.24 9.96 -3.72
C VAL A 394 4.51 9.62 -2.26
N GLU A 395 3.52 9.87 -1.43
CA GLU A 395 3.54 9.50 -0.02
C GLU A 395 3.14 8.05 0.14
N ILE A 396 4.02 7.26 0.76
CA ILE A 396 3.73 5.87 1.14
C ILE A 396 3.40 5.88 2.63
N SER A 397 2.12 5.91 2.92
CA SER A 397 1.58 5.96 4.28
C SER A 397 1.56 4.59 4.96
N LEU A 398 1.19 4.55 6.24
CA LEU A 398 0.90 3.29 6.93
C LEU A 398 -0.30 2.61 6.27
N PRO A 399 -0.31 1.26 6.21
CA PRO A 399 -1.39 0.53 5.57
C PRO A 399 -2.71 0.69 6.34
N ASP A 400 -3.81 0.82 5.59
CA ASP A 400 -5.16 0.73 6.12
C ASP A 400 -5.50 -0.71 6.54
N GLU A 401 -6.70 -0.97 7.06
CA GLU A 401 -7.09 -2.30 7.53
C GLU A 401 -7.02 -3.35 6.41
N ASN A 402 -7.50 -3.01 5.21
CA ASN A 402 -7.43 -3.91 4.05
C ASN A 402 -5.98 -4.15 3.62
N GLY A 403 -5.15 -3.11 3.64
CA GLY A 403 -3.73 -3.22 3.34
C GLY A 403 -3.00 -4.11 4.35
N ARG A 404 -3.32 -3.99 5.66
CA ARG A 404 -2.75 -4.88 6.68
C ARG A 404 -3.19 -6.33 6.49
N LEU A 405 -4.45 -6.55 6.13
CA LEU A 405 -4.95 -7.88 5.79
C LEU A 405 -4.16 -8.49 4.61
N GLN A 406 -3.98 -7.75 3.53
CA GLN A 406 -3.19 -8.20 2.38
C GLN A 406 -1.73 -8.50 2.75
N ILE A 407 -1.10 -7.63 3.55
CA ILE A 407 0.28 -7.84 4.02
C ILE A 407 0.38 -9.12 4.86
N LEU A 408 -0.56 -9.34 5.80
CA LEU A 408 -0.62 -10.57 6.59
C LEU A 408 -0.82 -11.79 5.70
N GLN A 409 -1.69 -11.72 4.69
CA GLN A 409 -1.89 -12.80 3.71
C GLN A 409 -0.61 -13.12 2.95
N ILE A 410 0.11 -12.11 2.47
CA ILE A 410 1.39 -12.28 1.77
C ILE A 410 2.41 -13.02 2.65
N HIS A 411 2.58 -12.57 3.91
CA HIS A 411 3.58 -13.17 4.81
C HIS A 411 3.17 -14.56 5.33
N THR A 412 1.87 -14.86 5.41
CA THR A 412 1.36 -16.18 5.85
C THR A 412 1.12 -17.16 4.72
N ASN A 413 1.17 -16.72 3.45
CA ASN A 413 0.82 -17.57 2.30
C ASN A 413 1.63 -18.86 2.22
N LYS A 414 2.96 -18.79 2.41
CA LYS A 414 3.83 -19.97 2.42
C LYS A 414 3.47 -20.98 3.53
N MET A 415 3.09 -20.47 4.71
CA MET A 415 2.67 -21.32 5.82
C MET A 415 1.32 -21.99 5.52
N LYS A 416 0.42 -21.25 4.87
CA LYS A 416 -0.88 -21.76 4.43
C LYS A 416 -0.73 -22.84 3.36
N GLU A 417 0.12 -22.62 2.35
CA GLU A 417 0.41 -23.60 1.28
C GLU A 417 1.01 -24.90 1.82
N ASN A 418 1.86 -24.80 2.85
CA ASN A 418 2.51 -25.94 3.48
C ASN A 418 1.74 -26.51 4.71
N SER A 419 0.51 -26.05 4.94
CA SER A 419 -0.36 -26.53 6.03
C SER A 419 0.19 -26.30 7.45
N PHE A 420 1.09 -25.33 7.65
CA PHE A 420 1.58 -24.94 8.98
C PHE A 420 0.68 -23.95 9.71
N LEU A 421 -0.37 -23.45 9.06
CA LEU A 421 -1.32 -22.51 9.64
C LEU A 421 -2.49 -23.29 10.24
N ALA A 422 -2.83 -23.02 11.50
CA ALA A 422 -3.98 -23.63 12.14
C ALA A 422 -5.30 -23.04 11.59
N PRO A 423 -6.41 -23.81 11.57
CA PRO A 423 -7.67 -23.35 11.00
C PRO A 423 -8.40 -22.28 11.84
N ASP A 424 -7.98 -22.05 13.08
CA ASP A 424 -8.52 -21.06 14.01
C ASP A 424 -8.07 -19.63 13.74
N ILE A 425 -7.10 -19.44 12.84
CA ILE A 425 -6.52 -18.13 12.57
C ILE A 425 -7.47 -17.25 11.76
N ASN A 426 -7.83 -16.11 12.34
CA ASN A 426 -8.60 -15.07 11.71
C ASN A 426 -7.71 -13.87 11.35
N LEU A 427 -7.21 -13.83 10.11
CA LEU A 427 -6.35 -12.74 9.63
C LEU A 427 -7.07 -11.38 9.62
N GLN A 428 -8.39 -11.36 9.49
CA GLN A 428 -9.17 -10.13 9.51
C GLN A 428 -9.22 -9.52 10.92
N GLU A 429 -9.34 -10.35 11.93
CA GLU A 429 -9.25 -9.91 13.32
C GLU A 429 -7.85 -9.39 13.65
N LEU A 430 -6.80 -10.07 13.18
CA LEU A 430 -5.43 -9.60 13.32
C LEU A 430 -5.21 -8.24 12.63
N ALA A 431 -5.77 -8.05 11.43
CA ALA A 431 -5.70 -6.76 10.72
C ALA A 431 -6.44 -5.64 11.48
N ALA A 432 -7.56 -5.93 12.14
CA ALA A 432 -8.28 -4.98 12.98
C ALA A 432 -7.49 -4.60 14.25
N ARG A 433 -6.81 -5.58 14.88
CA ARG A 433 -6.02 -5.37 16.10
C ARG A 433 -4.67 -4.68 15.85
N THR A 434 -4.09 -4.78 14.64
CA THR A 434 -2.78 -4.21 14.28
C THR A 434 -2.87 -2.78 13.76
N LYS A 435 -3.67 -1.92 14.39
CA LYS A 435 -3.75 -0.49 14.03
C LYS A 435 -2.37 0.16 14.12
N ASN A 436 -2.02 0.98 13.12
CA ASN A 436 -0.73 1.70 12.99
C ASN A 436 0.52 0.84 12.82
N TYR A 437 0.41 -0.44 12.61
CA TYR A 437 1.55 -1.27 12.25
C TYR A 437 1.98 -0.97 10.82
N SER A 438 3.28 -0.80 10.64
CA SER A 438 3.92 -0.78 9.32
C SER A 438 4.02 -2.19 8.74
N GLY A 439 4.31 -2.30 7.45
CA GLY A 439 4.50 -3.61 6.81
C GLY A 439 5.63 -4.44 7.44
N ALA A 440 6.72 -3.77 7.87
CA ALA A 440 7.84 -4.44 8.55
C ALA A 440 7.47 -4.96 9.95
N GLU A 441 6.64 -4.22 10.69
CA GLU A 441 6.16 -4.66 12.00
C GLU A 441 5.17 -5.83 11.87
N LEU A 442 4.30 -5.82 10.85
CA LEU A 442 3.43 -6.97 10.55
C LEU A 442 4.25 -8.21 10.18
N GLU A 443 5.33 -8.06 9.40
CA GLU A 443 6.30 -9.14 9.16
C GLU A 443 6.93 -9.62 10.47
N GLY A 444 7.27 -8.69 11.37
CA GLY A 444 7.77 -8.98 12.72
C GLY A 444 6.80 -9.81 13.53
N VAL A 445 5.52 -9.45 13.55
CA VAL A 445 4.46 -10.22 14.24
C VAL A 445 4.37 -11.64 13.70
N VAL A 446 4.39 -11.81 12.37
CA VAL A 446 4.37 -13.14 11.75
C VAL A 446 5.59 -13.97 12.15
N LYS A 447 6.79 -13.37 12.13
CA LYS A 447 8.04 -14.03 12.55
C LYS A 447 8.03 -14.42 14.03
N SER A 448 7.54 -13.54 14.90
CA SER A 448 7.39 -13.82 16.33
C SER A 448 6.39 -14.94 16.58
N ALA A 449 5.22 -14.93 15.93
CA ALA A 449 4.24 -16.01 16.03
C ALA A 449 4.81 -17.39 15.60
N VAL A 450 5.60 -17.41 14.52
CA VAL A 450 6.31 -18.62 14.09
C VAL A 450 7.32 -19.06 15.15
N SER A 451 8.05 -18.12 15.77
CA SER A 451 8.99 -18.42 16.84
C SER A 451 8.31 -19.06 18.06
N TYR A 452 7.13 -18.57 18.44
CA TYR A 452 6.33 -19.19 19.52
C TYR A 452 5.91 -20.62 19.16
N ALA A 453 5.44 -20.84 17.95
CA ALA A 453 5.05 -22.16 17.47
C ALA A 453 6.23 -23.16 17.46
N LEU A 454 7.42 -22.71 17.05
CA LEU A 454 8.65 -23.51 17.05
C LEU A 454 9.13 -23.79 18.48
N ASN A 455 9.10 -22.79 19.38
CA ASN A 455 9.50 -22.97 20.78
C ASN A 455 8.66 -23.99 21.53
N ARG A 456 7.36 -24.14 21.18
CA ARG A 456 6.51 -25.18 21.76
C ARG A 456 6.98 -26.60 21.46
N GLN A 457 7.69 -26.80 20.34
CA GLN A 457 8.20 -28.09 19.93
C GLN A 457 9.63 -28.36 20.43
N LEU A 458 10.33 -27.32 20.90
CA LEU A 458 11.68 -27.45 21.44
C LEU A 458 11.63 -27.87 22.90
N SER A 459 12.16 -29.06 23.20
CA SER A 459 12.46 -29.46 24.57
C SER A 459 13.79 -28.82 25.00
N LEU A 460 13.75 -27.92 25.97
CA LEU A 460 14.96 -27.27 26.52
C LEU A 460 15.91 -28.28 27.19
N GLU A 461 15.41 -29.48 27.54
CA GLU A 461 16.19 -30.55 28.19
C GLU A 461 16.92 -31.42 27.17
N ASP A 462 16.47 -31.50 25.92
CA ASP A 462 17.09 -32.35 24.90
C ASP A 462 16.91 -31.78 23.50
N LEU A 463 17.84 -30.94 23.08
CA LEU A 463 17.87 -30.30 21.75
C LEU A 463 18.16 -31.28 20.59
N THR A 464 18.45 -32.55 20.90
CA THR A 464 18.76 -33.58 19.91
C THR A 464 17.55 -34.40 19.47
N LYS A 465 16.38 -34.21 20.08
CA LYS A 465 15.15 -34.87 19.65
C LYS A 465 14.74 -34.40 18.27
N PRO A 466 14.42 -35.34 17.36
CA PRO A 466 13.89 -34.96 16.05
C PRO A 466 12.55 -34.25 16.21
N VAL A 467 12.44 -33.06 15.64
CA VAL A 467 11.19 -32.29 15.60
C VAL A 467 10.28 -32.92 14.54
N GLU A 468 9.09 -33.31 14.92
CA GLU A 468 8.08 -33.81 13.97
C GLU A 468 7.45 -32.60 13.25
N GLU A 469 7.79 -32.40 11.98
CA GLU A 469 7.32 -31.26 11.17
C GLU A 469 5.79 -31.17 11.09
N GLU A 470 5.09 -32.32 11.12
CA GLU A 470 3.61 -32.40 11.05
C GLU A 470 2.91 -31.76 12.26
N ASN A 471 3.58 -31.68 13.41
CA ASN A 471 3.04 -31.13 14.65
C ASN A 471 3.27 -29.62 14.79
N ILE A 472 4.05 -29.03 13.90
CA ILE A 472 4.30 -27.57 13.92
C ILE A 472 3.09 -26.87 13.31
N LYS A 473 2.29 -26.22 14.15
CA LYS A 473 1.19 -25.35 13.69
C LYS A 473 1.22 -24.04 14.43
N VAL A 474 1.17 -22.96 13.67
CA VAL A 474 1.01 -21.61 14.20
C VAL A 474 -0.48 -21.42 14.50
N THR A 475 -0.80 -21.02 15.74
CA THR A 475 -2.17 -20.83 16.23
C THR A 475 -2.50 -19.35 16.41
N MET A 476 -3.77 -19.02 16.65
CA MET A 476 -4.19 -17.64 16.95
C MET A 476 -3.54 -17.13 18.24
N ASP A 477 -3.35 -17.98 19.25
CA ASP A 477 -2.68 -17.60 20.50
C ASP A 477 -1.22 -17.19 20.29
N ASP A 478 -0.50 -17.83 19.36
CA ASP A 478 0.86 -17.42 19.01
C ASP A 478 0.89 -16.01 18.43
N PHE A 479 -0.10 -15.66 17.58
CA PHE A 479 -0.23 -14.31 17.06
C PHE A 479 -0.59 -13.30 18.15
N LEU A 480 -1.47 -13.64 19.08
CA LEU A 480 -1.81 -12.77 20.21
C LEU A 480 -0.60 -12.50 21.11
N ASN A 481 0.20 -13.53 21.41
CA ASN A 481 1.45 -13.36 22.14
C ASN A 481 2.46 -12.50 21.37
N ALA A 482 2.56 -12.69 20.06
CA ALA A 482 3.42 -11.88 19.20
C ALA A 482 3.00 -10.40 19.17
N LEU A 483 1.71 -10.08 19.28
CA LEU A 483 1.23 -8.69 19.37
C LEU A 483 1.65 -8.00 20.68
N HIS A 484 1.83 -8.73 21.76
CA HIS A 484 2.37 -8.19 23.01
C HIS A 484 3.87 -7.91 22.93
N GLU A 485 4.60 -8.66 22.10
CA GLU A 485 6.05 -8.50 21.93
C GLU A 485 6.40 -7.41 20.90
N VAL A 486 5.68 -7.37 19.80
CA VAL A 486 5.93 -6.41 18.70
C VAL A 486 5.03 -5.19 18.88
N ILE A 487 5.54 -4.16 19.51
CA ILE A 487 4.84 -2.89 19.71
C ILE A 487 5.08 -1.98 18.50
N PRO A 488 4.03 -1.35 17.91
CA PRO A 488 4.22 -0.45 16.78
C PRO A 488 5.00 0.81 17.20
N ALA A 489 6.00 1.18 16.41
CA ALA A 489 6.78 2.41 16.63
C ALA A 489 5.93 3.67 16.47
N PHE A 490 4.85 3.57 15.69
CA PHE A 490 3.91 4.63 15.41
C PHE A 490 2.54 4.25 15.98
N GLY A 491 2.12 4.85 17.09
CA GLY A 491 0.81 4.54 17.62
C GLY A 491 0.58 4.95 19.06
N ALA A 492 -0.55 4.52 19.60
CA ALA A 492 -0.90 4.70 20.99
C ALA A 492 0.10 3.93 21.87
N SER A 493 0.82 4.64 22.68
CA SER A 493 1.50 4.05 23.83
C SER A 493 0.42 3.75 24.87
N THR A 494 -0.31 2.63 24.67
CA THR A 494 -1.35 2.19 25.61
C THR A 494 -0.79 2.02 27.00
N ASP A 495 0.44 1.54 27.12
CA ASP A 495 1.12 1.34 28.41
C ASP A 495 1.32 2.67 29.16
N ASP A 496 1.71 3.76 28.47
CA ASP A 496 1.87 5.08 29.11
C ASP A 496 0.51 5.65 29.56
N LEU A 497 -0.54 5.40 28.79
CA LEU A 497 -1.91 5.83 29.14
C LEU A 497 -2.48 4.97 30.27
N GLU A 498 -2.22 3.65 30.27
CA GLU A 498 -2.66 2.74 31.34
C GLU A 498 -1.94 3.03 32.65
N ARG A 499 -0.67 3.43 32.62
CA ARG A 499 0.06 3.93 33.82
C ARG A 499 -0.63 5.16 34.42
N CYS A 500 -1.27 6.01 33.62
CA CYS A 500 -2.03 7.14 34.13
C CYS A 500 -3.36 6.71 34.77
N ARG A 501 -3.78 5.44 34.59
CA ARG A 501 -5.04 4.84 35.08
C ARG A 501 -4.79 3.65 36.00
N LEU A 502 -3.85 3.78 36.94
CA LEU A 502 -3.36 2.72 37.83
C LEU A 502 -4.46 1.94 38.58
N HIS A 503 -5.57 2.59 38.91
CA HIS A 503 -6.67 1.97 39.67
C HIS A 503 -7.92 1.65 38.82
N GLY A 504 -7.79 1.63 37.49
CA GLY A 504 -8.90 1.39 36.57
C GLY A 504 -9.93 2.55 36.54
N MET A 505 -11.11 2.27 36.00
CA MET A 505 -12.20 3.24 35.98
C MET A 505 -13.01 3.12 37.29
N VAL A 506 -12.85 4.08 38.19
CA VAL A 506 -13.64 4.17 39.40
C VAL A 506 -14.72 5.21 39.20
N ASP A 507 -15.97 4.90 39.61
CA ASP A 507 -17.09 5.83 39.53
C ASP A 507 -16.94 6.93 40.60
N CYS A 508 -16.41 8.08 40.18
CA CYS A 508 -16.24 9.25 41.02
C CYS A 508 -17.51 10.12 41.13
N GLY A 509 -18.68 9.55 40.82
CA GLY A 509 -19.96 10.23 40.91
C GLY A 509 -20.42 10.91 39.62
N ASP A 510 -21.66 11.41 39.65
CA ASP A 510 -22.37 11.90 38.45
C ASP A 510 -21.69 13.14 37.81
N ARG A 511 -20.98 13.94 38.60
CA ARG A 511 -20.24 15.11 38.10
C ARG A 511 -19.06 14.69 37.20
N HIS A 512 -18.25 13.76 37.63
CA HIS A 512 -17.14 13.23 36.83
C HIS A 512 -17.62 12.45 35.61
N LYS A 513 -18.70 11.66 35.79
CA LYS A 513 -19.33 10.92 34.69
C LYS A 513 -19.87 11.84 33.59
N HIS A 514 -20.49 12.97 33.99
CA HIS A 514 -20.95 13.97 33.05
C HIS A 514 -19.81 14.61 32.25
N ILE A 515 -18.66 14.91 32.88
CA ILE A 515 -17.52 15.48 32.18
C ILE A 515 -16.95 14.45 31.19
N TYR A 516 -16.82 13.18 31.59
CA TYR A 516 -16.40 12.08 30.70
C TYR A 516 -17.37 11.98 29.51
N GLN A 517 -18.66 11.94 29.71
CA GLN A 517 -19.65 11.88 28.63
C GLN A 517 -19.53 13.07 27.68
N ARG A 518 -19.34 14.28 28.21
CA ARG A 518 -19.13 15.49 27.40
C ARG A 518 -17.84 15.41 26.59
N ALA A 519 -16.74 14.90 27.15
CA ALA A 519 -15.51 14.70 26.45
C ALA A 519 -15.65 13.63 25.33
N MET A 520 -16.39 12.55 25.57
CA MET A 520 -16.69 11.54 24.57
C MET A 520 -17.57 12.07 23.42
N LEU A 521 -18.50 13.02 23.70
CA LEU A 521 -19.22 13.70 22.62
C LEU A 521 -18.30 14.53 21.73
N LEU A 522 -17.24 15.14 22.25
CA LEU A 522 -16.22 15.81 21.44
C LEU A 522 -15.44 14.80 20.58
N VAL A 523 -15.13 13.62 21.11
CA VAL A 523 -14.52 12.52 20.32
C VAL A 523 -15.41 12.14 19.15
N GLU A 524 -16.70 11.92 19.38
CA GLU A 524 -17.66 11.60 18.31
C GLU A 524 -17.81 12.77 17.33
N GLN A 525 -17.80 14.00 17.80
CA GLN A 525 -17.79 15.19 16.94
C GLN A 525 -16.58 15.16 15.99
N VAL A 526 -15.39 14.85 16.49
CA VAL A 526 -14.18 14.73 15.65
C VAL A 526 -14.34 13.61 14.62
N LYS A 527 -14.89 12.44 15.00
CA LYS A 527 -15.11 11.31 14.06
C LYS A 527 -16.04 11.70 12.91
N VAL A 528 -17.16 12.34 13.18
CA VAL A 528 -18.24 12.59 12.22
C VAL A 528 -18.10 13.92 11.48
N SER A 529 -17.57 14.97 12.11
CA SER A 529 -17.52 16.33 11.56
C SER A 529 -16.74 16.42 10.26
N LYS A 530 -17.33 17.08 9.26
CA LYS A 530 -16.66 17.49 8.02
C LYS A 530 -16.02 18.88 8.10
N GLY A 531 -16.40 19.70 9.10
CA GLY A 531 -16.05 21.11 9.18
C GLY A 531 -14.98 21.49 10.22
N SER A 532 -14.76 20.65 11.24
CA SER A 532 -13.83 20.98 12.34
C SER A 532 -12.75 19.87 12.45
N PRO A 533 -11.64 20.01 11.72
CA PRO A 533 -10.58 18.99 11.75
C PRO A 533 -9.74 19.04 13.03
N LEU A 534 -9.82 20.10 13.82
CA LEU A 534 -9.14 20.28 15.09
C LEU A 534 -10.16 20.62 16.18
N VAL A 535 -10.13 19.87 17.28
CA VAL A 535 -10.92 20.13 18.48
C VAL A 535 -9.97 20.13 19.68
N THR A 536 -10.06 21.16 20.52
CA THR A 536 -9.20 21.31 21.69
C THR A 536 -10.06 21.39 22.94
N CYS A 537 -9.71 20.60 23.97
CA CYS A 537 -10.43 20.53 25.24
C CYS A 537 -9.44 20.74 26.40
N LEU A 538 -9.75 21.61 27.34
CA LEU A 538 -8.96 21.81 28.55
C LEU A 538 -9.71 21.22 29.76
N LEU A 539 -9.01 20.38 30.53
CA LEU A 539 -9.48 19.88 31.82
C LEU A 539 -8.74 20.64 32.91
N GLU A 540 -9.47 21.48 33.63
CA GLU A 540 -8.93 22.26 34.75
C GLU A 540 -9.40 21.70 36.10
N GLY A 541 -8.72 22.03 37.18
CA GLY A 541 -9.14 21.66 38.53
C GLY A 541 -7.93 21.47 39.47
N SER A 542 -8.23 21.19 40.74
CA SER A 542 -7.20 21.03 41.77
C SER A 542 -6.23 19.90 41.49
N ARG A 543 -5.05 19.97 42.06
CA ARG A 543 -4.03 18.89 41.92
C ARG A 543 -4.57 17.59 42.52
N GLY A 544 -4.47 16.51 41.73
CA GLY A 544 -4.93 15.19 42.17
C GLY A 544 -6.43 14.95 42.04
N SER A 545 -7.20 15.80 41.34
CA SER A 545 -8.64 15.61 41.09
C SER A 545 -8.95 14.56 40.00
N GLY A 546 -7.93 13.93 39.39
CA GLY A 546 -8.13 12.86 38.38
C GLY A 546 -8.10 13.33 36.93
N LYS A 547 -7.68 14.57 36.62
CA LYS A 547 -7.64 15.13 35.25
C LYS A 547 -6.86 14.27 34.27
N THR A 548 -5.63 13.88 34.63
CA THR A 548 -4.76 13.06 33.80
C THR A 548 -5.37 11.68 33.53
N ALA A 549 -5.95 11.05 34.57
CA ALA A 549 -6.63 9.77 34.43
C ALA A 549 -7.86 9.86 33.52
N LEU A 550 -8.64 10.95 33.64
CA LEU A 550 -9.80 11.22 32.79
C LEU A 550 -9.36 11.45 31.35
N ALA A 551 -8.32 12.25 31.10
CA ALA A 551 -7.78 12.50 29.76
C ALA A 551 -7.25 11.20 29.13
N ALA A 552 -6.53 10.37 29.89
CA ALA A 552 -6.05 9.08 29.45
C ALA A 552 -7.21 8.12 29.12
N THR A 553 -8.25 8.08 29.95
CA THR A 553 -9.44 7.25 29.70
C THR A 553 -10.16 7.67 28.43
N VAL A 554 -10.40 8.98 28.22
CA VAL A 554 -10.98 9.49 26.97
C VAL A 554 -10.11 9.13 25.77
N GLY A 555 -8.79 9.20 25.90
CA GLY A 555 -7.83 8.80 24.87
C GLY A 555 -7.95 7.32 24.51
N ILE A 556 -7.99 6.43 25.49
CA ILE A 556 -8.13 4.98 25.28
C ILE A 556 -9.50 4.65 24.66
N ASP A 557 -10.57 5.15 25.26
CA ASP A 557 -11.94 4.83 24.87
C ASP A 557 -12.35 5.50 23.54
N SER A 558 -11.56 6.49 23.06
CA SER A 558 -11.77 7.10 21.73
C SER A 558 -11.56 6.10 20.59
N ASP A 559 -10.80 5.04 20.83
CA ASP A 559 -10.38 4.06 19.83
C ASP A 559 -9.70 4.69 18.58
N PHE A 560 -9.04 5.86 18.79
CA PHE A 560 -8.31 6.51 17.71
C PHE A 560 -7.00 5.78 17.44
N PRO A 561 -6.59 5.70 16.17
CA PRO A 561 -5.35 5.02 15.79
C PRO A 561 -4.09 5.61 16.45
N TYR A 562 -4.07 6.91 16.69
CA TYR A 562 -2.94 7.58 17.32
C TYR A 562 -3.39 8.29 18.60
N VAL A 563 -2.87 7.86 19.74
CA VAL A 563 -3.06 8.52 21.04
C VAL A 563 -1.70 8.68 21.70
N LYS A 564 -1.31 9.89 22.03
CA LYS A 564 -0.03 10.17 22.68
C LYS A 564 -0.19 11.14 23.83
N ILE A 565 0.46 10.82 24.96
CA ILE A 565 0.59 11.73 26.09
C ILE A 565 1.93 12.45 26.02
N VAL A 566 1.89 13.75 26.27
CA VAL A 566 3.06 14.63 26.39
C VAL A 566 3.07 15.16 27.80
N SER A 567 4.03 14.71 28.61
CA SER A 567 4.20 15.16 30.00
C SER A 567 5.61 15.72 30.21
N ALA A 568 5.76 16.55 31.23
CA ALA A 568 7.03 17.09 31.61
C ALA A 568 8.02 16.00 32.08
N GLU A 569 7.53 14.85 32.57
CA GLU A 569 8.33 13.74 33.05
C GLU A 569 9.22 13.15 31.95
N THR A 570 8.68 13.02 30.73
CA THR A 570 9.41 12.46 29.58
C THR A 570 10.48 13.42 29.03
N MET A 571 10.51 14.66 29.51
CA MET A 571 11.36 15.74 29.00
C MET A 571 12.39 16.25 30.05
N ILE A 572 12.54 15.53 31.14
CA ILE A 572 13.50 15.91 32.21
C ILE A 572 14.92 15.91 31.64
N GLY A 573 15.67 16.98 31.93
CA GLY A 573 17.10 17.11 31.54
C GLY A 573 17.32 17.54 30.09
N LEU A 574 16.28 17.76 29.29
CA LEU A 574 16.41 18.26 27.93
C LEU A 574 16.43 19.79 27.88
N HIS A 575 17.18 20.34 26.93
CA HIS A 575 17.15 21.77 26.61
C HIS A 575 15.81 22.17 26.00
N GLU A 576 15.40 23.44 26.19
CA GLU A 576 14.14 23.99 25.65
C GLU A 576 13.94 23.72 24.16
N SER A 577 15.01 23.91 23.35
CA SER A 577 14.95 23.63 21.88
C SER A 577 14.66 22.17 21.56
N THR A 578 15.22 21.23 22.36
CA THR A 578 14.99 19.80 22.20
C THR A 578 13.58 19.41 22.64
N LYS A 579 13.07 20.02 23.72
CA LYS A 579 11.67 19.87 24.16
C LYS A 579 10.69 20.32 23.08
N CYS A 580 10.94 21.51 22.51
CA CYS A 580 10.11 22.01 21.39
C CYS A 580 10.16 21.07 20.19
N ALA A 581 11.35 20.56 19.82
CA ALA A 581 11.47 19.60 18.72
C ALA A 581 10.70 18.30 18.97
N GLN A 582 10.70 17.79 20.21
CA GLN A 582 9.91 16.61 20.57
C GLN A 582 8.41 16.87 20.50
N ILE A 583 7.95 18.00 21.02
CA ILE A 583 6.53 18.39 20.95
C ILE A 583 6.09 18.52 19.50
N ILE A 584 6.86 19.22 18.66
CA ILE A 584 6.59 19.37 17.22
C ILE A 584 6.49 18.00 16.57
N LYS A 585 7.41 17.08 16.86
CA LYS A 585 7.43 15.72 16.33
C LYS A 585 6.14 14.95 16.68
N VAL A 586 5.65 15.06 17.93
CA VAL A 586 4.40 14.40 18.34
C VAL A 586 3.20 14.92 17.52
N PHE A 587 3.13 16.23 17.25
CA PHE A 587 2.08 16.81 16.40
C PHE A 587 2.22 16.40 14.93
N GLU A 588 3.44 16.36 14.41
CA GLU A 588 3.70 15.88 13.04
C GLU A 588 3.34 14.41 12.87
N ASP A 589 3.64 13.58 13.86
CA ASP A 589 3.25 12.17 13.87
C ASP A 589 1.72 12.04 13.94
N ALA A 590 1.04 12.85 14.75
CA ALA A 590 -0.42 12.90 14.81
C ALA A 590 -1.06 13.27 13.46
N TYR A 591 -0.45 14.16 12.68
CA TYR A 591 -0.93 14.56 11.35
C TYR A 591 -0.77 13.45 10.29
N ARG A 592 0.01 12.42 10.54
CA ARG A 592 0.13 11.24 9.67
C ARG A 592 -1.04 10.26 9.84
N SER A 593 -1.61 10.19 11.03
CA SER A 593 -2.77 9.35 11.32
C SER A 593 -4.09 10.00 10.85
N PRO A 594 -5.09 9.22 10.40
CA PRO A 594 -6.39 9.76 10.01
C PRO A 594 -7.15 10.41 11.18
N LEU A 595 -7.03 9.81 12.37
CA LEU A 595 -7.66 10.27 13.62
C LEU A 595 -6.61 10.22 14.74
N SER A 596 -6.46 11.29 15.49
CA SER A 596 -5.43 11.40 16.51
C SER A 596 -5.92 12.10 17.77
N VAL A 597 -5.42 11.65 18.93
CA VAL A 597 -5.57 12.35 20.22
C VAL A 597 -4.18 12.66 20.77
N ILE A 598 -3.97 13.89 21.17
CA ILE A 598 -2.78 14.30 21.94
C ILE A 598 -3.26 14.76 23.31
N VAL A 599 -2.70 14.18 24.38
CA VAL A 599 -2.92 14.62 25.75
C VAL A 599 -1.71 15.45 26.18
N LEU A 600 -1.92 16.73 26.50
CA LEU A 600 -0.90 17.62 27.07
C LEU A 600 -1.12 17.64 28.58
N ASP A 601 -0.29 16.89 29.31
CA ASP A 601 -0.48 16.72 30.75
C ASP A 601 0.31 17.76 31.55
N ASP A 602 -0.38 18.36 32.55
CA ASP A 602 0.16 19.43 33.42
C ASP A 602 0.85 20.52 32.57
N ILE A 603 0.07 21.28 31.76
CA ILE A 603 0.59 22.30 30.83
C ILE A 603 1.51 23.28 31.53
N GLU A 604 1.20 23.70 32.75
CA GLU A 604 2.03 24.58 33.55
C GLU A 604 3.45 24.02 33.76
N ARG A 605 3.60 22.68 33.92
CA ARG A 605 4.92 22.04 34.06
C ARG A 605 5.63 21.92 32.73
N LEU A 606 4.89 21.68 31.66
CA LEU A 606 5.46 21.70 30.29
C LEU A 606 6.03 23.08 29.97
N LEU A 607 5.36 24.15 30.43
CA LEU A 607 5.81 25.52 30.26
C LEU A 607 6.92 25.95 31.25
N GLU A 608 7.37 25.04 32.14
CA GLU A 608 8.37 25.32 33.18
C GLU A 608 7.93 26.46 34.12
N TYR A 609 6.61 26.54 34.38
CA TYR A 609 6.09 27.58 35.27
C TYR A 609 6.54 27.39 36.72
N VAL A 610 7.00 28.49 37.34
CA VAL A 610 7.37 28.59 38.74
C VAL A 610 6.63 29.76 39.37
N SER A 611 5.87 29.49 40.43
CA SER A 611 5.02 30.49 41.12
C SER A 611 5.79 31.57 41.84
N ILE A 612 7.03 31.27 42.28
CA ILE A 612 7.89 32.23 42.95
C ILE A 612 8.70 33.04 41.93
N GLY A 613 8.32 34.29 41.72
CA GLY A 613 8.86 35.14 40.66
C GLY A 613 8.46 34.60 39.29
N PRO A 614 7.22 34.78 38.88
CA PRO A 614 6.60 34.02 37.78
C PRO A 614 7.48 33.98 36.54
N ARG A 615 8.03 32.81 36.28
CA ARG A 615 8.87 32.50 35.11
C ARG A 615 8.28 31.33 34.36
N PHE A 616 8.37 31.38 33.08
CA PHE A 616 7.99 30.29 32.18
C PHE A 616 8.79 30.35 30.88
N SER A 617 8.85 29.25 30.15
CA SER A 617 9.54 29.18 28.89
C SER A 617 8.72 29.82 27.76
N ASN A 618 9.14 30.98 27.29
CA ASN A 618 8.52 31.64 26.14
C ASN A 618 8.61 30.79 24.86
N LEU A 619 9.70 30.05 24.67
CA LEU A 619 9.92 29.25 23.46
C LEU A 619 8.90 28.12 23.40
N ILE A 620 8.71 27.38 24.49
CA ILE A 620 7.74 26.27 24.56
C ILE A 620 6.32 26.83 24.45
N SER A 621 6.03 27.96 25.13
CA SER A 621 4.73 28.64 25.08
C SER A 621 4.35 29.00 23.65
N GLN A 622 5.21 29.71 22.91
CA GLN A 622 4.94 30.07 21.52
C GLN A 622 4.81 28.86 20.62
N THR A 623 5.62 27.81 20.82
CA THR A 623 5.53 26.58 20.07
C THR A 623 4.16 25.92 20.24
N LEU A 624 3.70 25.77 21.47
CA LEU A 624 2.38 25.17 21.79
C LEU A 624 1.23 26.03 21.25
N LEU A 625 1.28 27.36 21.39
CA LEU A 625 0.29 28.28 20.87
C LEU A 625 0.10 28.15 19.36
N VAL A 626 1.20 27.98 18.62
CA VAL A 626 1.16 27.79 17.17
C VAL A 626 0.59 26.41 16.83
N LEU A 627 1.03 25.36 17.52
CA LEU A 627 0.60 23.98 17.25
C LEU A 627 -0.89 23.76 17.56
N LEU A 628 -1.40 24.35 18.63
CA LEU A 628 -2.80 24.26 19.03
C LEU A 628 -3.76 25.01 18.08
N LYS A 629 -3.25 25.96 17.28
CA LYS A 629 -4.01 26.67 16.24
C LYS A 629 -3.84 26.08 14.85
N ARG A 630 -2.79 25.28 14.64
CA ARG A 630 -2.47 24.72 13.33
C ARG A 630 -3.46 23.64 12.95
N LEU A 631 -4.18 23.85 11.85
CA LEU A 631 -5.11 22.86 11.33
C LEU A 631 -4.36 21.65 10.74
N PRO A 632 -4.81 20.42 11.01
CA PRO A 632 -4.26 19.23 10.40
C PRO A 632 -4.47 19.21 8.88
N PRO A 633 -3.67 18.45 8.12
CA PRO A 633 -3.82 18.30 6.67
C PRO A 633 -5.20 17.77 6.27
N LYS A 634 -5.63 18.00 5.02
CA LYS A 634 -6.91 17.51 4.49
C LYS A 634 -7.08 16.01 4.71
N GLY A 635 -8.23 15.62 5.26
CA GLY A 635 -8.53 14.21 5.55
C GLY A 635 -7.98 13.71 6.88
N LYS A 636 -7.23 14.52 7.62
CA LYS A 636 -6.73 14.21 8.96
C LYS A 636 -7.49 15.00 10.00
N LYS A 637 -7.67 14.43 11.19
CA LYS A 637 -8.41 15.05 12.29
C LYS A 637 -7.66 14.86 13.59
N LEU A 638 -7.63 15.89 14.42
CA LEU A 638 -6.88 15.92 15.67
C LEU A 638 -7.76 16.42 16.81
N MET A 639 -7.73 15.71 17.93
CA MET A 639 -8.22 16.17 19.22
C MET A 639 -7.03 16.41 20.14
N VAL A 640 -7.02 17.55 20.83
CA VAL A 640 -6.03 17.85 21.85
C VAL A 640 -6.74 18.03 23.19
N ILE A 641 -6.30 17.25 24.19
CA ILE A 641 -6.82 17.36 25.56
C ILE A 641 -5.68 17.91 26.43
N GLY A 642 -5.87 19.11 26.94
CA GLY A 642 -4.95 19.70 27.91
C GLY A 642 -5.39 19.45 29.35
N THR A 643 -4.46 19.28 30.27
CA THR A 643 -4.75 19.28 31.73
C THR A 643 -3.99 20.41 32.40
N THR A 644 -4.62 21.07 33.37
CA THR A 644 -3.97 22.12 34.16
C THR A 644 -4.51 22.18 35.59
N SER A 645 -3.65 22.56 36.50
CA SER A 645 -3.99 22.88 37.88
C SER A 645 -3.84 24.39 38.21
N GLU A 646 -3.34 25.18 37.23
CA GLU A 646 -3.01 26.61 37.37
C GLU A 646 -3.71 27.40 36.27
N VAL A 647 -5.06 27.42 36.32
CA VAL A 647 -5.90 28.07 35.29
C VAL A 647 -5.63 29.56 35.18
N ASP A 648 -5.50 30.26 36.32
CA ASP A 648 -5.27 31.72 36.35
C ASP A 648 -3.95 32.09 35.61
N PHE A 649 -2.95 31.25 35.75
CA PHE A 649 -1.70 31.43 34.99
C PHE A 649 -1.94 31.27 33.49
N LEU A 650 -2.63 30.22 33.05
CA LEU A 650 -2.91 29.99 31.64
C LEU A 650 -3.80 31.08 31.03
N GLU A 651 -4.76 31.63 31.79
CA GLU A 651 -5.56 32.79 31.38
C GLU A 651 -4.66 34.01 31.16
N SER A 652 -3.76 34.29 32.11
CA SER A 652 -2.86 35.44 32.05
C SER A 652 -1.97 35.49 30.81
N ILE A 653 -1.65 34.33 30.23
CA ILE A 653 -0.83 34.19 29.02
C ILE A 653 -1.66 33.91 27.75
N GLY A 654 -3.00 33.96 27.85
CA GLY A 654 -3.91 33.77 26.71
C GLY A 654 -3.99 32.34 26.18
N PHE A 655 -3.63 31.35 26.99
CA PHE A 655 -3.72 29.94 26.60
C PHE A 655 -5.15 29.41 26.63
N CYS A 656 -5.98 29.86 27.57
CA CYS A 656 -7.36 29.40 27.72
C CYS A 656 -8.21 29.73 26.49
N ASP A 657 -7.96 30.86 25.82
CA ASP A 657 -8.70 31.30 24.62
C ASP A 657 -8.52 30.39 23.40
N ILE A 658 -7.52 29.52 23.43
CA ILE A 658 -7.21 28.62 22.30
C ILE A 658 -8.00 27.32 22.40
N PHE A 659 -8.37 26.93 23.62
CA PHE A 659 -9.16 25.73 23.82
C PHE A 659 -10.61 25.98 23.45
N SER A 660 -11.19 25.09 22.63
CA SER A 660 -12.57 25.18 22.18
C SER A 660 -13.58 25.02 23.35
N VAL A 661 -13.17 24.20 24.32
CA VAL A 661 -14.02 23.89 25.51
C VAL A 661 -13.12 23.71 26.74
N THR A 662 -13.55 24.21 27.86
CA THR A 662 -12.93 23.99 29.17
C THR A 662 -13.90 23.29 30.11
N TYR A 663 -13.47 22.23 30.77
CA TYR A 663 -14.24 21.47 31.75
C TYR A 663 -13.53 21.51 33.10
N HIS A 664 -14.30 21.87 34.13
CA HIS A 664 -13.82 21.85 35.52
C HIS A 664 -13.99 20.46 36.13
N VAL A 665 -12.87 19.82 36.52
CA VAL A 665 -12.84 18.53 37.20
C VAL A 665 -12.81 18.78 38.72
N PRO A 666 -13.97 18.60 39.41
CA PRO A 666 -14.09 18.94 40.81
C PRO A 666 -13.39 17.93 41.72
N THR A 667 -13.15 18.33 42.98
CA THR A 667 -12.84 17.41 44.07
C THR A 667 -14.06 16.54 44.42
N LEU A 668 -13.82 15.42 45.11
CA LEU A 668 -14.90 14.54 45.55
C LEU A 668 -15.72 15.23 46.67
N ASN A 669 -17.03 15.24 46.50
CA ASN A 669 -17.93 15.58 47.62
C ASN A 669 -18.23 14.31 48.43
N THR A 670 -18.94 14.47 49.57
CA THR A 670 -19.29 13.36 50.48
C THR A 670 -20.01 12.22 49.73
N ASN A 671 -20.93 12.52 48.83
CA ASN A 671 -21.68 11.53 48.08
C ASN A 671 -20.78 10.82 47.03
N ASP A 672 -19.88 11.56 46.38
CA ASP A 672 -18.93 10.99 45.43
C ASP A 672 -17.92 10.11 46.15
N ALA A 673 -17.38 10.54 47.30
CA ALA A 673 -16.52 9.77 48.15
C ALA A 673 -17.18 8.46 48.60
N LYS A 674 -18.44 8.50 49.00
CA LYS A 674 -19.22 7.33 49.37
C LYS A 674 -19.28 6.31 48.22
N LYS A 675 -19.64 6.72 47.01
CA LYS A 675 -19.66 5.84 45.84
C LYS A 675 -18.30 5.19 45.55
N VAL A 676 -17.22 5.97 45.65
CA VAL A 676 -15.85 5.44 45.49
C VAL A 676 -15.52 4.39 46.53
N LEU A 677 -15.86 4.62 47.81
CA LEU A 677 -15.61 3.68 48.91
C LEU A 677 -16.45 2.41 48.77
N GLU A 678 -17.73 2.53 48.36
CA GLU A 678 -18.61 1.39 48.06
C GLU A 678 -18.00 0.53 46.93
N GLN A 679 -17.54 1.16 45.86
CA GLN A 679 -16.96 0.43 44.72
C GLN A 679 -15.65 -0.26 45.08
N LEU A 680 -14.78 0.39 45.88
CA LEU A 680 -13.52 -0.19 46.33
C LEU A 680 -13.73 -1.31 47.35
N ASN A 681 -14.90 -1.33 48.02
CA ASN A 681 -15.28 -2.35 49.00
C ASN A 681 -14.26 -2.58 50.11
N VAL A 682 -13.61 -1.50 50.58
CA VAL A 682 -12.50 -1.54 51.55
C VAL A 682 -12.96 -1.37 53.01
N PHE A 683 -14.18 -0.84 53.24
CA PHE A 683 -14.80 -0.65 54.57
C PHE A 683 -15.98 -1.58 54.81
N ALA A 684 -16.39 -1.74 56.06
CA ALA A 684 -17.70 -2.32 56.41
C ALA A 684 -18.81 -1.33 56.05
N ASP A 685 -20.00 -1.82 55.66
CA ASP A 685 -21.14 -0.98 55.23
C ASP A 685 -21.53 0.08 56.27
N GLU A 686 -21.37 -0.24 57.54
CA GLU A 686 -21.68 0.65 58.69
C GLU A 686 -20.70 1.84 58.81
N ASP A 687 -19.47 1.66 58.32
CA ASP A 687 -18.37 2.63 58.46
C ASP A 687 -18.24 3.57 57.24
N ILE A 688 -18.86 3.23 56.13
CA ILE A 688 -18.71 3.98 54.86
C ILE A 688 -19.20 5.41 54.97
N ASP A 689 -20.36 5.62 55.64
CA ASP A 689 -20.93 6.95 55.80
C ASP A 689 -20.06 7.84 56.68
N ALA A 690 -19.52 7.33 57.75
CA ALA A 690 -18.59 8.05 58.64
C ALA A 690 -17.26 8.39 57.98
N ALA A 691 -16.72 7.47 57.18
CA ALA A 691 -15.54 7.71 56.37
C ALA A 691 -15.80 8.77 55.27
N ALA A 692 -16.95 8.73 54.61
CA ALA A 692 -17.30 9.65 53.52
C ALA A 692 -17.53 11.09 54.03
N GLU A 693 -18.12 11.28 55.20
CA GLU A 693 -18.36 12.61 55.78
C GLU A 693 -17.07 13.41 55.98
N VAL A 694 -16.00 12.75 56.39
CA VAL A 694 -14.72 13.38 56.68
C VAL A 694 -13.86 13.60 55.38
N LEU A 695 -14.22 12.94 54.30
CA LEU A 695 -13.54 13.04 53.00
C LEU A 695 -14.10 14.13 52.08
N GLY A 696 -15.02 14.99 52.59
CA GLY A 696 -15.60 16.09 51.78
C GLY A 696 -14.49 16.99 51.19
N ASP A 697 -14.60 17.33 49.91
CA ASP A 697 -13.68 18.18 49.14
C ASP A 697 -12.26 17.69 49.01
N MET A 698 -12.02 16.34 49.15
CA MET A 698 -10.73 15.75 48.99
C MET A 698 -10.42 15.38 47.53
N PRO A 699 -9.19 15.63 47.02
CA PRO A 699 -8.76 15.11 45.74
C PRO A 699 -8.70 13.58 45.73
N ILE A 700 -9.13 12.94 44.65
CA ILE A 700 -9.20 11.48 44.55
C ILE A 700 -7.84 10.78 44.78
N ARG A 701 -6.74 11.41 44.35
CA ARG A 701 -5.39 10.87 44.58
C ARG A 701 -5.02 10.79 46.07
N LYS A 702 -5.45 11.77 46.85
CA LYS A 702 -5.24 11.74 48.32
C LYS A 702 -6.09 10.66 48.97
N LEU A 703 -7.33 10.45 48.47
CA LEU A 703 -8.18 9.37 48.96
C LEU A 703 -7.54 8.00 48.75
N TYR A 704 -7.02 7.72 47.56
CA TYR A 704 -6.30 6.46 47.31
C TYR A 704 -5.10 6.28 48.20
N MET A 705 -4.26 7.30 48.31
CA MET A 705 -3.08 7.25 49.19
C MET A 705 -3.48 6.98 50.65
N LEU A 706 -4.56 7.58 51.11
CA LEU A 706 -5.07 7.37 52.47
C LEU A 706 -5.55 5.92 52.67
N ILE A 707 -6.28 5.37 51.70
CA ILE A 707 -6.74 3.98 51.71
C ILE A 707 -5.56 3.03 51.72
N GLU A 708 -4.56 3.27 50.88
CA GLU A 708 -3.33 2.44 50.85
C GLU A 708 -2.54 2.50 52.19
N MET A 709 -2.45 3.68 52.79
CA MET A 709 -1.83 3.84 54.10
C MET A 709 -2.61 3.07 55.18
N ALA A 710 -3.94 3.22 55.19
CA ALA A 710 -4.78 2.53 56.16
C ALA A 710 -4.85 1.00 55.95
N ALA A 711 -4.58 0.54 54.75
CA ALA A 711 -4.49 -0.88 54.44
C ALA A 711 -3.19 -1.56 54.93
N GLN A 712 -2.14 -0.78 55.28
CA GLN A 712 -0.82 -1.27 55.71
C GLN A 712 -0.62 -1.14 57.22
N GLY A 713 -1.62 -1.27 58.06
CA GLY A 713 -1.52 -1.06 59.52
C GLY A 713 -0.78 -2.14 60.30
N GLU A 714 -0.34 -1.77 61.55
CA GLU A 714 0.43 -2.62 62.50
C GLU A 714 -0.29 -3.93 62.91
N GLN A 715 -1.55 -4.13 62.60
CA GLN A 715 -2.35 -5.30 62.95
C GLN A 715 -2.55 -6.31 61.78
N GLY A 716 -1.66 -6.31 60.80
CA GLY A 716 -1.42 -7.48 59.96
C GLY A 716 -2.39 -7.71 58.79
N GLY A 717 -3.16 -6.74 58.35
CA GLY A 717 -3.86 -6.80 57.06
C GLY A 717 -2.85 -6.58 55.92
N SER A 718 -2.80 -7.47 54.94
CA SER A 718 -2.03 -7.14 53.72
C SER A 718 -2.93 -6.27 52.82
N ALA A 719 -2.35 -5.23 52.25
CA ALA A 719 -3.07 -4.42 51.27
C ALA A 719 -3.78 -5.28 50.19
N GLU A 720 -3.16 -6.37 49.82
CA GLU A 720 -3.70 -7.37 48.88
C GLU A 720 -5.00 -8.06 49.36
N ALA A 721 -5.08 -8.36 50.68
CA ALA A 721 -6.28 -8.95 51.28
C ALA A 721 -7.43 -7.94 51.38
N ILE A 722 -7.12 -6.66 51.65
CA ILE A 722 -8.12 -5.59 51.73
C ILE A 722 -8.68 -5.24 50.31
N PHE A 723 -7.81 -5.05 49.34
CA PHE A 723 -8.26 -4.77 47.96
C PHE A 723 -8.94 -5.97 47.30
N SER A 724 -8.67 -7.22 47.75
CA SER A 724 -9.43 -8.42 47.32
C SER A 724 -10.75 -8.59 48.09
N GLY A 725 -11.09 -7.70 49.03
CA GLY A 725 -12.32 -7.71 49.81
C GLY A 725 -12.37 -8.77 50.92
N LYS A 726 -11.26 -9.48 51.19
CA LYS A 726 -11.14 -10.51 52.23
C LYS A 726 -11.06 -9.90 53.65
N GLU A 727 -10.47 -8.75 53.74
CA GLU A 727 -10.34 -7.99 55.00
C GLU A 727 -10.87 -6.56 54.80
N LYS A 728 -11.24 -5.90 55.90
CA LYS A 728 -11.77 -4.55 55.90
C LYS A 728 -10.92 -3.62 56.71
N ILE A 729 -10.81 -2.35 56.30
CA ILE A 729 -10.08 -1.32 57.05
C ILE A 729 -10.91 -0.95 58.32
N LYS A 730 -10.25 -0.87 59.45
CA LYS A 730 -10.84 -0.36 60.68
C LYS A 730 -10.95 1.17 60.61
N ILE A 731 -12.13 1.73 60.88
CA ILE A 731 -12.37 3.14 60.78
C ILE A 731 -11.50 3.99 61.70
N SER A 732 -11.18 3.49 62.90
CA SER A 732 -10.29 4.16 63.85
C SER A 732 -8.90 4.38 63.24
N HIS A 733 -8.32 3.34 62.65
CA HIS A 733 -7.02 3.43 62.00
C HIS A 733 -7.02 4.34 60.79
N PHE A 734 -8.12 4.36 60.02
CA PHE A 734 -8.32 5.28 58.92
C PHE A 734 -8.29 6.73 59.37
N PHE A 735 -8.99 7.07 60.50
CA PHE A 735 -8.95 8.41 61.06
C PHE A 735 -7.56 8.81 61.59
N ASP A 736 -6.80 7.90 62.14
CA ASP A 736 -5.41 8.16 62.55
C ASP A 736 -4.55 8.53 61.32
N CYS A 737 -4.63 7.73 60.23
CA CYS A 737 -3.95 8.03 59.00
C CYS A 737 -4.43 9.37 58.35
N LEU A 738 -5.69 9.72 58.49
CA LEU A 738 -6.24 10.98 57.99
C LEU A 738 -5.63 12.18 58.70
N GLN A 739 -5.43 12.11 60.02
CA GLN A 739 -4.78 13.21 60.78
C GLN A 739 -3.36 13.48 60.27
N ASP A 740 -2.62 12.46 59.87
CA ASP A 740 -1.28 12.62 59.30
C ASP A 740 -1.29 13.30 57.92
N VAL A 741 -2.29 13.01 57.10
CA VAL A 741 -2.44 13.59 55.75
C VAL A 741 -3.01 15.02 55.73
N VAL A 742 -3.86 15.37 56.69
CA VAL A 742 -4.51 16.72 56.79
C VAL A 742 -3.57 17.75 57.45
N ARG A 743 -2.55 17.33 58.20
CA ARG A 743 -1.55 18.22 58.79
C ARG A 743 -0.52 18.80 57.82
N ILE A 744 -0.51 18.38 56.59
CA ILE A 744 0.33 18.89 55.51
C ILE A 744 -0.50 19.80 54.61
#